data_fd8ec11000f9f161822dc49ee8df1962
#
_entry.id   fd8ec11000f9f161822dc49ee8df1962
#
_cell.length_a   1.000
_cell.length_b   1.000
_cell.length_c   1.000
_cell.angle_alpha   90.00
_cell.angle_beta   90.00
_cell.angle_gamma   90.00
#
_symmetry.space_group_name_H-M   'P 1'
#
loop_
_entity.id
_entity.type
_entity.pdbx_description
1 polymer ?
#
loop_
_entity_poly.entity_id
_entity_poly.type
_entity_poly.pdbx_seq_one_letter_code
_entity_poly.pdbx_strand_id
1 'polypeptide(L)'
;MKFKSTPENITLVQNAFQTIQNTTGGISLGRKSLPDSITLIKESVLTSMTKLGNSYPFAVYQDKSNIYHLVYEKGPYLLRKGGDKKTILSVHNLLSKLPLGLFNIAEENGNEELVLEWINKYPDWSPLHVSAAVGLEKYILKESQRSDWEVISCQVDSHDGKTPLHIASEEGNDKIVSLLLQKGCDLSKLDIKGENSIHLASRKGNVECISKMFEFGDLSKNINIENENGETPLHLAISNGQVDVVEYLLLFKESDIHYLKIKGFSKGSILEYGRRIENKNTSIYKCLTLLCQSYPELINEVIDKDKNNILHLSTDKLFLQALLSESHTCTYIDVNATNRFGLTPIHKAILNDNLSILITLYGYGCSINNSDPSGDTPLHYAVRSGNIQIVKALLCFNANIKAINNNGESIMCVLQKSNHSNKDIIKKCLDLFESQGNIQDHTDELERFEQSNSMAYQLKKDIENKKHSVNVLSLDGGGVKGMVIIQILLYIEKRLGSDLMKHFDWISGTSTGGIIAIGLAEEMPLLSIQKLYLRFKDKVFIGERPYNSEVLKKIFIDNFGNKTMAEIKSDKKVFVTTVQGNVCPSELCLFRNYMLPGFSDEINKNRGFFQLNKVPIWKALRCSTAAPTYFEAVDNKYIDGGVMANNPTINTIADIQLYNTALNAKNQKPHEISCILSIGTGKNPKKTVESLNVNLPTGITDVITTARSIINLKNIFLEQLTSADGEPVNRARSWAHTMKSPFFRFSPTFTEDIELDCKDDNVIVNMLWETEKYLRKDGACDVLMLTGFLENFKR
;
A
#
# COMPACT_ATOMS: atom_id res chain seq x y z
N MET A 1 -42.36 15.39 30.76
CA MET A 1 -42.21 16.67 30.02
C MET A 1 -42.48 16.41 28.56
N LYS A 2 -43.52 17.04 28.02
CA LYS A 2 -43.89 16.92 26.59
C LYS A 2 -43.00 17.87 25.81
N PHE A 3 -42.08 17.33 24.98
CA PHE A 3 -41.33 18.12 24.02
C PHE A 3 -42.20 18.42 22.82
N LYS A 4 -42.40 19.70 22.52
CA LYS A 4 -42.99 20.14 21.25
C LYS A 4 -41.96 19.99 20.13
N SER A 5 -42.31 19.28 19.09
CA SER A 5 -41.47 19.12 17.90
C SER A 5 -41.55 20.40 17.05
N THR A 6 -40.44 21.13 16.97
CA THR A 6 -40.21 22.18 15.96
C THR A 6 -39.30 21.63 14.82
N PRO A 7 -39.41 22.16 13.60
CA PRO A 7 -38.61 21.65 12.46
C PRO A 7 -37.09 21.67 12.69
N GLU A 8 -36.60 22.59 13.54
CA GLU A 8 -35.16 22.69 13.90
C GLU A 8 -34.65 21.53 14.76
N ASN A 9 -35.51 20.93 15.58
CA ASN A 9 -35.15 19.79 16.42
C ASN A 9 -35.05 18.46 15.61
N ILE A 10 -35.75 18.37 14.49
CA ILE A 10 -35.67 17.19 13.60
C ILE A 10 -34.34 17.17 12.86
N THR A 11 -33.83 18.32 12.45
CA THR A 11 -32.53 18.46 11.75
C THR A 11 -31.37 18.16 12.71
N LEU A 12 -31.46 18.56 13.98
CA LEU A 12 -30.47 18.28 15.01
C LEU A 12 -30.37 16.78 15.34
N VAL A 13 -31.50 16.10 15.39
CA VAL A 13 -31.55 14.64 15.65
C VAL A 13 -31.04 13.86 14.42
N GLN A 14 -31.35 14.31 13.22
CA GLN A 14 -30.80 13.69 11.99
C GLN A 14 -29.28 13.89 11.86
N ASN A 15 -28.77 15.07 12.20
CA ASN A 15 -27.33 15.33 12.20
C ASN A 15 -26.59 14.57 13.33
N ALA A 16 -27.21 14.41 14.50
CA ALA A 16 -26.66 13.59 15.57
C ALA A 16 -26.63 12.10 15.20
N PHE A 17 -27.64 11.59 14.49
CA PHE A 17 -27.64 10.21 14.01
C PHE A 17 -26.59 9.97 12.92
N GLN A 18 -26.37 10.93 12.01
CA GLN A 18 -25.33 10.85 11.00
C GLN A 18 -23.91 10.92 11.59
N THR A 19 -23.74 11.71 12.65
CA THR A 19 -22.48 11.80 13.40
C THR A 19 -22.17 10.53 14.20
N ILE A 20 -23.20 9.86 14.73
CA ILE A 20 -23.04 8.58 15.45
C ILE A 20 -22.74 7.42 14.47
N GLN A 21 -23.30 7.44 13.26
CA GLN A 21 -22.95 6.46 12.22
C GLN A 21 -21.51 6.60 11.71
N ASN A 22 -20.94 7.81 11.75
CA ASN A 22 -19.56 8.07 11.29
C ASN A 22 -18.50 7.85 12.39
N THR A 23 -18.90 7.70 13.67
CA THR A 23 -17.97 7.56 14.80
C THR A 23 -17.93 6.18 15.43
N THR A 24 -18.88 5.30 15.13
CA THR A 24 -18.83 3.90 15.58
C THR A 24 -18.62 3.01 14.37
N GLY A 25 -17.39 2.58 14.17
CA GLY A 25 -17.04 1.55 13.19
C GLY A 25 -17.96 0.34 13.31
N GLY A 26 -18.66 0.07 12.25
CA GLY A 26 -19.51 -1.04 11.91
C GLY A 26 -19.74 -2.15 12.93
N ILE A 27 -20.79 -2.01 13.75
CA ILE A 27 -21.52 -3.18 14.22
C ILE A 27 -22.83 -3.17 13.46
N SER A 28 -22.92 -4.03 12.47
CA SER A 28 -24.12 -4.35 11.70
C SER A 28 -25.13 -5.04 12.63
N LEU A 29 -25.94 -4.26 13.30
CA LEU A 29 -27.22 -4.74 13.79
C LEU A 29 -28.19 -4.61 12.61
N GLY A 30 -28.55 -5.77 12.00
CA GLY A 30 -29.43 -5.85 10.87
C GLY A 30 -30.83 -5.26 11.14
N ARG A 31 -30.98 -4.00 10.76
CA ARG A 31 -32.26 -3.46 10.31
C ARG A 31 -32.01 -3.02 8.88
N LYS A 32 -32.33 -3.92 7.95
CA LYS A 32 -32.48 -3.52 6.53
C LYS A 32 -33.49 -2.38 6.55
N SER A 33 -33.12 -1.22 5.99
CA SER A 33 -34.06 -0.15 5.68
C SER A 33 -35.17 -0.75 4.82
N LEU A 34 -36.42 -0.46 5.16
CA LEU A 34 -37.57 -0.79 4.30
C LEU A 34 -37.28 -0.31 2.87
N PRO A 35 -37.43 -1.18 1.86
CA PRO A 35 -37.30 -0.74 0.49
C PRO A 35 -38.35 0.31 0.13
N ASP A 36 -38.01 1.23 -0.76
CA ASP A 36 -38.86 2.34 -1.20
C ASP A 36 -40.21 1.94 -1.84
N SER A 37 -40.50 0.61 -1.94
CA SER A 37 -41.68 0.03 -2.59
C SER A 37 -42.86 -0.26 -1.67
N ILE A 38 -42.64 -0.33 -0.34
CA ILE A 38 -43.72 -0.62 0.62
C ILE A 38 -43.91 0.58 1.55
N THR A 39 -45.12 1.14 1.55
CA THR A 39 -45.44 2.35 2.34
C THR A 39 -46.68 2.09 3.19
N LEU A 40 -46.57 2.42 4.49
CA LEU A 40 -47.74 2.43 5.38
C LEU A 40 -48.72 3.49 4.92
N ILE A 41 -50.00 3.09 4.67
CA ILE A 41 -51.06 4.00 4.23
C ILE A 41 -51.84 4.47 5.46
N LYS A 42 -52.00 5.78 5.59
CA LYS A 42 -52.90 6.33 6.59
C LYS A 42 -54.36 5.95 6.29
N GLU A 43 -55.15 5.57 7.32
CA GLU A 43 -56.56 5.23 7.16
C GLU A 43 -57.38 6.29 6.37
N SER A 44 -57.03 7.56 6.54
CA SER A 44 -57.65 8.67 5.81
C SER A 44 -57.43 8.62 4.27
N VAL A 45 -56.43 7.96 3.80
CA VAL A 45 -56.13 7.78 2.37
C VAL A 45 -56.91 6.57 1.83
N LEU A 46 -56.96 5.48 2.58
CA LEU A 46 -57.74 4.30 2.26
C LEU A 46 -59.25 4.60 2.10
N THR A 47 -59.79 5.43 2.99
CA THR A 47 -61.21 5.86 2.90
C THR A 47 -61.54 6.72 1.72
N SER A 48 -60.54 7.30 1.05
CA SER A 48 -60.72 8.08 -0.18
C SER A 48 -60.69 7.24 -1.48
N MET A 49 -60.39 5.95 -1.37
CA MET A 49 -60.25 5.01 -2.50
C MET A 49 -61.44 4.05 -2.60
N THR A 50 -61.80 3.60 -3.79
CA THR A 50 -62.87 2.62 -4.01
C THR A 50 -62.26 1.20 -3.98
N LYS A 51 -62.73 0.34 -3.07
CA LYS A 51 -62.35 -1.07 -2.98
C LYS A 51 -63.05 -1.87 -4.08
N LEU A 52 -62.26 -2.57 -4.90
CA LEU A 52 -62.74 -3.33 -6.05
C LEU A 52 -62.66 -4.85 -5.87
N GLY A 53 -61.75 -5.36 -5.10
CA GLY A 53 -61.60 -6.80 -4.88
C GLY A 53 -61.05 -7.07 -3.48
N ASN A 54 -61.55 -8.11 -2.84
CA ASN A 54 -61.20 -8.49 -1.50
C ASN A 54 -60.95 -10.00 -1.42
N SER A 55 -59.71 -10.40 -1.12
CA SER A 55 -59.36 -11.73 -0.63
C SER A 55 -58.56 -11.51 0.64
N TYR A 56 -59.19 -11.62 1.79
CA TYR A 56 -58.50 -11.43 3.07
C TYR A 56 -57.17 -12.22 3.10
N PRO A 57 -56.03 -11.61 3.43
CA PRO A 57 -55.87 -10.23 3.92
C PRO A 57 -55.57 -9.17 2.85
N PHE A 58 -55.73 -9.43 1.57
CA PHE A 58 -55.40 -8.54 0.47
C PHE A 58 -56.62 -7.88 -0.18
N ALA A 59 -56.50 -6.63 -0.57
CA ALA A 59 -57.57 -5.91 -1.29
C ALA A 59 -57.01 -5.01 -2.39
N VAL A 60 -57.81 -4.85 -3.46
CA VAL A 60 -57.53 -3.93 -4.56
C VAL A 60 -58.37 -2.68 -4.39
N TYR A 61 -57.72 -1.52 -4.38
CA TYR A 61 -58.37 -0.20 -4.30
C TYR A 61 -58.14 0.59 -5.59
N GLN A 62 -59.10 1.40 -5.96
CA GLN A 62 -58.99 2.36 -7.07
C GLN A 62 -59.06 3.78 -6.49
N ASP A 63 -58.14 4.65 -6.88
CA ASP A 63 -58.13 6.05 -6.49
C ASP A 63 -59.00 6.91 -7.46
N LYS A 64 -59.14 8.20 -7.10
CA LYS A 64 -59.95 9.16 -7.90
C LYS A 64 -59.36 9.44 -9.31
N SER A 65 -58.12 9.05 -9.56
CA SER A 65 -57.41 9.18 -10.84
C SER A 65 -57.50 7.89 -11.70
N ASN A 66 -58.37 6.95 -11.32
CA ASN A 66 -58.53 5.63 -11.94
C ASN A 66 -57.24 4.78 -11.92
N ILE A 67 -56.34 5.02 -10.96
CA ILE A 67 -55.15 4.23 -10.73
C ILE A 67 -55.50 3.14 -9.71
N TYR A 68 -55.01 1.90 -9.96
CA TYR A 68 -55.27 0.75 -9.11
C TYR A 68 -54.10 0.51 -8.14
N HIS A 69 -54.40 0.15 -6.89
CA HIS A 69 -53.45 -0.10 -5.81
C HIS A 69 -53.75 -1.43 -5.13
N LEU A 70 -52.71 -2.16 -4.78
CA LEU A 70 -52.81 -3.40 -4.00
C LEU A 70 -52.39 -3.12 -2.55
N VAL A 71 -53.27 -3.46 -1.61
CA VAL A 71 -53.10 -3.16 -0.17
C VAL A 71 -53.20 -4.44 0.66
N TYR A 72 -52.30 -4.60 1.63
CA TYR A 72 -52.41 -5.60 2.69
C TYR A 72 -53.14 -4.98 3.89
N GLU A 73 -54.37 -5.45 4.17
CA GLU A 73 -55.29 -4.78 5.08
C GLU A 73 -55.04 -5.10 6.56
N LYS A 74 -54.33 -6.19 6.87
CA LYS A 74 -53.99 -6.55 8.27
C LYS A 74 -53.06 -5.53 8.94
N GLY A 75 -52.20 -4.88 8.14
CA GLY A 75 -51.33 -3.80 8.60
C GLY A 75 -51.18 -2.74 7.54
N PRO A 76 -52.18 -1.98 7.17
CA PRO A 76 -52.47 -1.16 5.96
C PRO A 76 -51.24 -0.79 5.11
N TYR A 77 -50.59 -1.81 4.54
CA TYR A 77 -49.40 -1.62 3.72
C TYR A 77 -49.74 -1.55 2.22
N LEU A 78 -49.20 -0.55 1.54
CA LEU A 78 -49.28 -0.41 0.10
C LEU A 78 -48.22 -1.31 -0.54
N LEU A 79 -48.66 -2.41 -1.16
CA LEU A 79 -47.77 -3.36 -1.83
C LEU A 79 -47.34 -2.87 -3.22
N ARG A 80 -48.26 -2.20 -3.95
CA ARG A 80 -47.97 -1.67 -5.29
C ARG A 80 -48.74 -0.38 -5.53
N LYS A 81 -47.97 0.70 -5.76
CA LYS A 81 -48.55 2.02 -6.08
C LYS A 81 -48.62 2.22 -7.58
N GLY A 82 -49.82 2.31 -8.09
CA GLY A 82 -50.05 2.62 -9.50
C GLY A 82 -49.90 1.43 -10.45
N GLY A 83 -50.77 1.29 -11.39
CA GLY A 83 -50.72 0.26 -12.42
C GLY A 83 -52.06 0.19 -13.17
N ASP A 84 -52.08 -0.50 -14.30
CA ASP A 84 -53.33 -0.82 -14.99
C ASP A 84 -54.08 -1.90 -14.19
N LYS A 85 -55.43 -1.92 -14.41
CA LYS A 85 -56.34 -2.86 -13.74
C LYS A 85 -55.93 -4.32 -13.91
N LYS A 86 -55.47 -4.69 -15.11
CA LYS A 86 -55.15 -6.09 -15.45
C LYS A 86 -53.92 -6.57 -14.65
N THR A 87 -52.89 -5.75 -14.58
CA THR A 87 -51.67 -6.05 -13.85
C THR A 87 -51.91 -6.15 -12.33
N ILE A 88 -52.60 -5.20 -11.73
CA ILE A 88 -52.90 -5.21 -10.30
C ILE A 88 -53.79 -6.38 -9.91
N LEU A 89 -54.83 -6.68 -10.69
CA LEU A 89 -55.70 -7.84 -10.46
C LEU A 89 -54.99 -9.18 -10.66
N SER A 90 -54.02 -9.25 -11.58
CA SER A 90 -53.23 -10.47 -11.72
C SER A 90 -52.33 -10.73 -10.49
N VAL A 91 -51.71 -9.70 -9.93
CA VAL A 91 -50.94 -9.81 -8.68
C VAL A 91 -51.84 -10.16 -7.50
N HIS A 92 -52.99 -9.52 -7.38
CA HIS A 92 -53.97 -9.86 -6.34
C HIS A 92 -54.44 -11.33 -6.43
N ASN A 93 -54.73 -11.84 -7.62
CA ASN A 93 -55.11 -13.22 -7.85
C ASN A 93 -53.99 -14.22 -7.49
N LEU A 94 -52.74 -13.84 -7.72
CA LEU A 94 -51.56 -14.61 -7.28
C LEU A 94 -51.46 -14.68 -5.77
N LEU A 95 -51.57 -13.52 -5.10
CA LEU A 95 -51.55 -13.44 -3.65
C LEU A 95 -52.69 -14.19 -2.98
N SER A 96 -53.89 -14.19 -3.60
CA SER A 96 -55.04 -14.94 -3.09
C SER A 96 -54.88 -16.47 -3.16
N LYS A 97 -53.94 -16.98 -3.99
CA LYS A 97 -53.63 -18.41 -4.13
C LYS A 97 -52.52 -18.85 -3.15
N LEU A 98 -51.80 -17.93 -2.51
CA LEU A 98 -50.75 -18.31 -1.57
C LEU A 98 -51.33 -18.87 -0.27
N PRO A 99 -50.73 -19.88 0.32
CA PRO A 99 -51.20 -20.49 1.55
C PRO A 99 -51.21 -19.47 2.70
N LEU A 100 -52.35 -19.30 3.35
CA LEU A 100 -52.47 -18.47 4.57
C LEU A 100 -51.45 -18.89 5.66
N GLY A 101 -51.06 -20.13 5.69
CA GLY A 101 -50.03 -20.63 6.61
C GLY A 101 -48.65 -19.99 6.44
N LEU A 102 -48.30 -19.49 5.23
CA LEU A 102 -47.06 -18.77 4.97
C LEU A 102 -47.07 -17.42 5.70
N PHE A 103 -48.18 -16.66 5.56
CA PHE A 103 -48.30 -15.35 6.22
C PHE A 103 -48.38 -15.46 7.73
N ASN A 104 -49.09 -16.47 8.26
CA ASN A 104 -49.15 -16.68 9.71
C ASN A 104 -47.77 -16.96 10.31
N ILE A 105 -46.98 -17.78 9.67
CA ILE A 105 -45.61 -18.07 10.11
C ILE A 105 -44.71 -16.84 9.95
N ALA A 106 -44.86 -16.05 8.89
CA ALA A 106 -44.14 -14.82 8.67
C ALA A 106 -44.47 -13.78 9.75
N GLU A 107 -45.76 -13.63 10.10
CA GLU A 107 -46.24 -12.73 11.14
C GLU A 107 -45.70 -13.14 12.51
N GLU A 108 -45.68 -14.43 12.85
CA GLU A 108 -45.09 -14.94 14.10
C GLU A 108 -43.61 -14.59 14.23
N ASN A 109 -42.89 -14.48 13.11
CA ASN A 109 -41.45 -14.16 13.05
C ASN A 109 -41.19 -12.67 12.78
N GLY A 110 -42.21 -11.83 12.57
CA GLY A 110 -42.08 -10.41 12.24
C GLY A 110 -41.53 -10.17 10.81
N ASN A 111 -41.77 -11.10 9.87
CA ASN A 111 -41.23 -11.07 8.51
C ASN A 111 -42.30 -10.86 7.44
N GLU A 112 -43.51 -10.48 7.82
CA GLU A 112 -44.68 -10.28 6.89
C GLU A 112 -44.38 -9.24 5.83
N GLU A 113 -43.69 -8.15 6.18
CA GLU A 113 -43.34 -7.10 5.22
C GLU A 113 -42.37 -7.60 4.15
N LEU A 114 -41.37 -8.41 4.54
CA LEU A 114 -40.43 -9.03 3.62
C LEU A 114 -41.10 -10.02 2.66
N VAL A 115 -42.03 -10.82 3.18
CA VAL A 115 -42.82 -11.74 2.36
C VAL A 115 -43.61 -10.97 1.28
N LEU A 116 -44.26 -9.89 1.68
CA LEU A 116 -45.03 -9.04 0.77
C LEU A 116 -44.13 -8.34 -0.27
N GLU A 117 -42.95 -7.91 0.11
CA GLU A 117 -41.95 -7.34 -0.79
C GLU A 117 -41.54 -8.33 -1.86
N TRP A 118 -41.13 -9.54 -1.47
CA TRP A 118 -40.69 -10.56 -2.42
C TRP A 118 -41.78 -11.00 -3.40
N ILE A 119 -43.02 -11.15 -2.90
CA ILE A 119 -44.17 -11.48 -3.76
C ILE A 119 -44.48 -10.34 -4.75
N ASN A 120 -44.38 -9.10 -4.32
CA ASN A 120 -44.60 -7.96 -5.21
C ASN A 120 -43.50 -7.87 -6.30
N LYS A 121 -42.29 -8.23 -5.94
CA LYS A 121 -41.14 -8.21 -6.86
C LYS A 121 -41.16 -9.37 -7.84
N TYR A 122 -41.55 -10.57 -7.37
CA TYR A 122 -41.58 -11.82 -8.13
C TYR A 122 -42.91 -12.53 -7.97
N PRO A 123 -43.94 -12.11 -8.73
CA PRO A 123 -45.32 -12.62 -8.57
C PRO A 123 -45.52 -14.10 -8.95
N ASP A 124 -44.61 -14.69 -9.69
CA ASP A 124 -44.58 -16.09 -10.13
C ASP A 124 -43.84 -17.03 -9.19
N TRP A 125 -43.24 -16.51 -8.15
CA TRP A 125 -42.52 -17.35 -7.16
C TRP A 125 -43.49 -18.26 -6.40
N SER A 126 -43.12 -19.53 -6.25
CA SER A 126 -43.83 -20.45 -5.35
C SER A 126 -43.64 -20.04 -3.90
N PRO A 127 -44.53 -20.50 -2.99
CA PRO A 127 -44.37 -20.29 -1.54
C PRO A 127 -43.03 -20.73 -0.98
N LEU A 128 -42.38 -21.75 -1.56
CA LEU A 128 -41.05 -22.21 -1.16
C LEU A 128 -39.96 -21.23 -1.55
N HIS A 129 -40.05 -20.60 -2.73
CA HIS A 129 -39.09 -19.56 -3.14
C HIS A 129 -39.14 -18.38 -2.18
N VAL A 130 -40.31 -17.89 -1.84
CA VAL A 130 -40.51 -16.82 -0.88
C VAL A 130 -39.96 -17.20 0.50
N SER A 131 -40.31 -18.41 0.96
CA SER A 131 -39.82 -18.92 2.25
C SER A 131 -38.30 -19.05 2.28
N ALA A 132 -37.69 -19.42 1.17
CA ALA A 132 -36.25 -19.54 1.02
C ALA A 132 -35.58 -18.15 1.05
N ALA A 133 -36.17 -17.14 0.42
CA ALA A 133 -35.67 -15.77 0.44
C ALA A 133 -35.77 -15.11 1.83
N VAL A 134 -36.88 -15.34 2.53
CA VAL A 134 -37.16 -14.71 3.83
C VAL A 134 -36.55 -15.47 5.02
N GLY A 135 -36.22 -16.77 4.86
CA GLY A 135 -35.68 -17.58 5.94
C GLY A 135 -36.75 -18.25 6.83
N LEU A 136 -37.90 -18.64 6.27
CA LEU A 136 -39.02 -19.21 7.03
C LEU A 136 -38.85 -20.74 7.25
N GLU A 137 -37.96 -21.15 8.16
CA GLU A 137 -37.64 -22.55 8.48
C GLU A 137 -38.88 -23.38 8.78
N LYS A 138 -39.77 -22.89 9.65
CA LYS A 138 -41.01 -23.61 10.06
C LYS A 138 -41.89 -23.95 8.87
N TYR A 139 -41.97 -23.05 7.86
CA TYR A 139 -42.77 -23.31 6.70
C TYR A 139 -42.16 -24.42 5.84
N ILE A 140 -40.86 -24.37 5.59
CA ILE A 140 -40.14 -25.38 4.79
C ILE A 140 -40.20 -26.75 5.48
N LEU A 141 -40.04 -26.82 6.82
CA LEU A 141 -40.18 -28.04 7.60
C LEU A 141 -41.57 -28.65 7.44
N LYS A 142 -42.62 -27.84 7.47
CA LYS A 142 -44.00 -28.28 7.28
C LYS A 142 -44.20 -28.83 5.86
N GLU A 143 -43.77 -28.09 4.84
CA GLU A 143 -43.93 -28.52 3.45
C GLU A 143 -43.09 -29.76 3.10
N SER A 144 -41.91 -29.93 3.76
CA SER A 144 -41.04 -31.11 3.57
C SER A 144 -41.63 -32.43 4.01
N GLN A 145 -42.77 -32.41 4.72
CA GLN A 145 -43.51 -33.61 5.10
C GLN A 145 -44.53 -34.09 4.02
N ARG A 146 -44.71 -33.35 2.97
CA ARG A 146 -45.64 -33.68 1.89
C ARG A 146 -45.11 -34.80 1.00
N SER A 147 -45.99 -35.60 0.46
CA SER A 147 -45.63 -36.69 -0.47
C SER A 147 -45.08 -36.20 -1.82
N ASP A 148 -45.36 -34.94 -2.19
CA ASP A 148 -44.92 -34.31 -3.44
C ASP A 148 -43.69 -33.41 -3.22
N TRP A 149 -42.96 -33.54 -2.09
CA TRP A 149 -41.84 -32.71 -1.71
C TRP A 149 -40.75 -32.64 -2.81
N GLU A 150 -40.38 -33.79 -3.41
CA GLU A 150 -39.36 -33.83 -4.47
C GLU A 150 -39.74 -32.92 -5.68
N VAL A 151 -41.03 -32.84 -5.99
CA VAL A 151 -41.52 -32.01 -7.09
C VAL A 151 -41.53 -30.54 -6.73
N ILE A 152 -42.04 -30.20 -5.55
CA ILE A 152 -42.22 -28.78 -5.18
C ILE A 152 -40.86 -28.12 -4.78
N SER A 153 -39.94 -28.91 -4.24
CA SER A 153 -38.61 -28.40 -3.88
C SER A 153 -37.68 -28.17 -5.09
N CYS A 154 -37.94 -28.83 -6.20
CA CYS A 154 -37.23 -28.66 -7.48
C CYS A 154 -37.95 -27.72 -8.45
N GLN A 155 -39.04 -27.10 -8.03
CA GLN A 155 -39.73 -26.09 -8.84
C GLN A 155 -38.78 -24.93 -9.17
N VAL A 156 -38.81 -24.52 -10.44
CA VAL A 156 -38.03 -23.35 -10.88
C VAL A 156 -38.95 -22.17 -11.08
N ASP A 157 -38.46 -20.99 -10.85
CA ASP A 157 -39.20 -19.77 -11.20
C ASP A 157 -39.23 -19.56 -12.71
N SER A 158 -40.19 -18.81 -13.20
CA SER A 158 -40.38 -18.59 -14.64
C SER A 158 -39.48 -17.53 -15.24
N HIS A 159 -38.75 -16.80 -14.42
CA HIS A 159 -37.91 -15.67 -14.83
C HIS A 159 -36.46 -16.08 -15.04
N ASP A 160 -35.84 -16.63 -13.98
CA ASP A 160 -34.43 -16.96 -13.96
C ASP A 160 -34.15 -18.47 -13.92
N GLY A 161 -35.21 -19.33 -13.83
CA GLY A 161 -35.04 -20.76 -13.69
C GLY A 161 -34.44 -21.20 -12.34
N LYS A 162 -34.56 -20.37 -11.30
CA LYS A 162 -33.98 -20.61 -9.98
C LYS A 162 -34.88 -21.52 -9.14
N THR A 163 -34.29 -22.47 -8.42
CA THR A 163 -34.96 -23.28 -7.39
C THR A 163 -34.97 -22.56 -6.05
N PRO A 164 -35.75 -22.99 -5.05
CA PRO A 164 -35.67 -22.44 -3.69
C PRO A 164 -34.26 -22.50 -3.09
N LEU A 165 -33.44 -23.54 -3.41
CA LEU A 165 -32.06 -23.62 -2.98
C LEU A 165 -31.16 -22.52 -3.58
N HIS A 166 -31.38 -22.19 -4.86
CA HIS A 166 -30.71 -21.05 -5.50
C HIS A 166 -31.02 -19.73 -4.79
N ILE A 167 -32.29 -19.50 -4.47
CA ILE A 167 -32.73 -18.27 -3.80
C ILE A 167 -32.17 -18.19 -2.38
N ALA A 168 -32.25 -19.28 -1.58
CA ALA A 168 -31.71 -19.32 -0.23
C ALA A 168 -30.19 -19.01 -0.24
N SER A 169 -29.48 -19.55 -1.24
CA SER A 169 -28.04 -19.36 -1.39
C SER A 169 -27.66 -17.95 -1.79
N GLU A 170 -28.45 -17.31 -2.67
CA GLU A 170 -28.26 -15.94 -3.11
C GLU A 170 -28.53 -14.95 -1.97
N GLU A 171 -29.59 -15.20 -1.17
CA GLU A 171 -29.97 -14.31 -0.07
C GLU A 171 -29.19 -14.57 1.25
N GLY A 172 -28.34 -15.60 1.30
CA GLY A 172 -27.48 -15.88 2.44
C GLY A 172 -28.17 -16.58 3.61
N ASN A 173 -29.26 -17.32 3.36
CA ASN A 173 -30.02 -18.02 4.39
C ASN A 173 -29.42 -19.42 4.63
N ASP A 174 -28.30 -19.51 5.34
CA ASP A 174 -27.53 -20.72 5.61
C ASP A 174 -28.35 -21.85 6.25
N LYS A 175 -29.23 -21.52 7.20
CA LYS A 175 -30.15 -22.46 7.84
C LYS A 175 -31.12 -23.11 6.85
N ILE A 176 -31.64 -22.29 5.91
CA ILE A 176 -32.52 -22.78 4.88
C ILE A 176 -31.76 -23.67 3.89
N VAL A 177 -30.53 -23.24 3.48
CA VAL A 177 -29.65 -24.05 2.65
C VAL A 177 -29.41 -25.41 3.30
N SER A 178 -29.01 -25.44 4.58
CA SER A 178 -28.81 -26.69 5.35
C SER A 178 -30.06 -27.56 5.35
N LEU A 179 -31.23 -26.96 5.64
CA LEU A 179 -32.50 -27.68 5.70
C LEU A 179 -32.91 -28.28 4.35
N LEU A 180 -32.82 -27.51 3.27
CA LEU A 180 -33.14 -27.97 1.92
C LEU A 180 -32.24 -29.14 1.49
N LEU A 181 -30.93 -29.05 1.76
CA LEU A 181 -29.96 -30.11 1.45
C LEU A 181 -30.20 -31.38 2.29
N GLN A 182 -30.49 -31.25 3.59
CA GLN A 182 -30.91 -32.37 4.46
C GLN A 182 -32.18 -33.10 3.96
N LYS A 183 -33.06 -32.37 3.27
CA LYS A 183 -34.29 -32.88 2.69
C LYS A 183 -34.14 -33.36 1.24
N GLY A 184 -32.88 -33.48 0.75
CA GLY A 184 -32.54 -34.08 -0.53
C GLY A 184 -32.64 -33.14 -1.74
N CYS A 185 -32.64 -31.83 -1.57
CA CYS A 185 -32.59 -30.91 -2.70
C CYS A 185 -31.27 -31.04 -3.46
N ASP A 186 -31.36 -31.07 -4.78
CA ASP A 186 -30.22 -31.29 -5.68
C ASP A 186 -29.37 -30.03 -5.87
N LEU A 187 -28.12 -30.07 -5.43
CA LEU A 187 -27.15 -29.00 -5.57
C LEU A 187 -26.65 -28.79 -7.02
N SER A 188 -26.79 -29.81 -7.86
CA SER A 188 -26.32 -29.78 -9.26
C SER A 188 -27.26 -29.04 -10.23
N LYS A 189 -28.45 -28.66 -9.78
CA LYS A 189 -29.40 -27.91 -10.60
C LYS A 189 -28.81 -26.60 -11.05
N LEU A 190 -29.07 -26.25 -12.31
CA LEU A 190 -28.60 -25.01 -12.94
C LEU A 190 -29.81 -24.10 -13.24
N ASP A 191 -29.62 -22.82 -13.06
CA ASP A 191 -30.55 -21.78 -13.54
C ASP A 191 -30.36 -21.53 -15.05
N ILE A 192 -31.12 -20.57 -15.62
CA ILE A 192 -31.02 -20.23 -17.05
C ILE A 192 -29.66 -19.69 -17.49
N LYS A 193 -28.80 -19.26 -16.55
CA LYS A 193 -27.43 -18.78 -16.82
C LYS A 193 -26.40 -19.90 -16.69
N GLY A 194 -26.83 -21.12 -16.44
CA GLY A 194 -25.95 -22.25 -16.13
C GLY A 194 -25.33 -22.15 -14.74
N GLU A 195 -25.91 -21.39 -13.81
CA GLU A 195 -25.38 -21.17 -12.48
C GLU A 195 -26.07 -22.10 -11.48
N ASN A 196 -25.27 -22.79 -10.66
CA ASN A 196 -25.78 -23.55 -9.50
C ASN A 196 -25.80 -22.66 -8.23
N SER A 197 -26.31 -23.21 -7.14
CA SER A 197 -26.43 -22.48 -5.87
C SER A 197 -25.09 -22.00 -5.32
N ILE A 198 -23.94 -22.68 -5.63
CA ILE A 198 -22.60 -22.24 -5.21
C ILE A 198 -22.18 -20.99 -5.97
N HIS A 199 -22.50 -20.86 -7.26
CA HIS A 199 -22.24 -19.65 -8.04
C HIS A 199 -22.93 -18.43 -7.43
N LEU A 200 -24.21 -18.55 -7.06
CA LEU A 200 -24.98 -17.46 -6.49
C LEU A 200 -24.46 -17.04 -5.11
N ALA A 201 -24.19 -18.04 -4.24
CA ALA A 201 -23.58 -17.79 -2.94
C ALA A 201 -22.19 -17.11 -3.08
N SER A 202 -21.37 -17.57 -4.03
CA SER A 202 -20.04 -17.02 -4.29
C SER A 202 -20.08 -15.59 -4.80
N ARG A 203 -21.03 -15.27 -5.69
CA ARG A 203 -21.25 -13.90 -6.19
C ARG A 203 -21.61 -12.93 -5.07
N LYS A 204 -22.41 -13.37 -4.11
CA LYS A 204 -22.94 -12.52 -3.01
C LYS A 204 -22.03 -12.48 -1.77
N GLY A 205 -21.07 -13.38 -1.65
CA GLY A 205 -20.19 -13.45 -0.48
C GLY A 205 -20.72 -14.30 0.67
N ASN A 206 -21.67 -15.19 0.42
CA ASN A 206 -22.37 -15.96 1.45
C ASN A 206 -21.56 -17.22 1.85
N VAL A 207 -20.48 -17.05 2.62
CA VAL A 207 -19.56 -18.11 3.02
C VAL A 207 -20.25 -19.19 3.82
N GLU A 208 -21.15 -18.83 4.75
CA GLU A 208 -21.88 -19.77 5.59
C GLU A 208 -22.75 -20.72 4.76
N CYS A 209 -23.41 -20.21 3.71
CA CYS A 209 -24.18 -21.03 2.78
C CYS A 209 -23.26 -22.05 2.07
N ILE A 210 -22.11 -21.60 1.60
CA ILE A 210 -21.12 -22.46 0.95
C ILE A 210 -20.63 -23.53 1.94
N SER A 211 -20.35 -23.14 3.20
CA SER A 211 -19.97 -24.07 4.25
C SER A 211 -21.02 -25.17 4.47
N LYS A 212 -22.31 -24.81 4.49
CA LYS A 212 -23.41 -25.78 4.61
C LYS A 212 -23.53 -26.71 3.38
N MET A 213 -23.25 -26.18 2.19
CA MET A 213 -23.19 -27.02 0.99
C MET A 213 -22.04 -28.03 1.07
N PHE A 214 -20.92 -27.67 1.68
CA PHE A 214 -19.81 -28.61 1.94
C PHE A 214 -20.15 -29.69 2.96
N GLU A 215 -20.99 -29.41 3.96
CA GLU A 215 -21.39 -30.40 4.96
C GLU A 215 -22.30 -31.48 4.39
N PHE A 216 -23.13 -31.17 3.39
CA PHE A 216 -24.23 -32.04 2.93
C PHE A 216 -24.13 -32.49 1.46
N GLY A 217 -23.17 -32.04 0.68
CA GLY A 217 -23.09 -32.34 -0.74
C GLY A 217 -21.73 -32.83 -1.22
N ASP A 218 -21.74 -33.65 -2.30
CA ASP A 218 -20.52 -33.95 -3.06
C ASP A 218 -20.14 -32.74 -3.89
N LEU A 219 -19.28 -31.89 -3.33
CA LEU A 219 -18.92 -30.63 -3.94
C LEU A 219 -17.87 -30.77 -5.03
N SER A 220 -17.09 -31.83 -5.02
CA SER A 220 -16.00 -32.03 -5.99
C SER A 220 -16.49 -31.91 -7.45
N LYS A 221 -17.75 -32.24 -7.72
CA LYS A 221 -18.36 -32.13 -9.03
C LYS A 221 -19.03 -30.77 -9.29
N ASN A 222 -19.52 -30.11 -8.24
CA ASN A 222 -20.38 -28.94 -8.37
C ASN A 222 -19.68 -27.59 -8.30
N ILE A 223 -18.50 -27.53 -7.66
CA ILE A 223 -17.76 -26.30 -7.42
C ILE A 223 -17.01 -25.77 -8.67
N ASN A 224 -16.82 -26.67 -9.68
CA ASN A 224 -16.11 -26.38 -10.92
C ASN A 224 -17.00 -26.25 -12.14
N ILE A 225 -18.30 -26.30 -11.95
CA ILE A 225 -19.23 -26.09 -13.06
C ILE A 225 -19.02 -24.70 -13.62
N GLU A 226 -18.94 -24.60 -14.94
CA GLU A 226 -18.89 -23.33 -15.65
C GLU A 226 -20.31 -22.88 -16.00
N ASN A 227 -20.62 -21.62 -15.76
CA ASN A 227 -21.86 -21.02 -16.25
C ASN A 227 -21.78 -20.77 -17.77
N GLU A 228 -22.86 -20.24 -18.40
CA GLU A 228 -22.90 -19.93 -19.84
C GLU A 228 -21.78 -18.97 -20.28
N ASN A 229 -21.22 -18.18 -19.35
CA ASN A 229 -20.09 -17.30 -19.60
C ASN A 229 -18.72 -18.00 -19.45
N GLY A 230 -18.66 -19.28 -19.08
CA GLY A 230 -17.42 -19.98 -18.75
C GLY A 230 -16.84 -19.54 -17.41
N GLU A 231 -17.65 -19.08 -16.46
CA GLU A 231 -17.23 -18.64 -15.13
C GLU A 231 -17.59 -19.70 -14.09
N THR A 232 -16.62 -20.03 -13.22
CA THR A 232 -16.87 -20.90 -12.05
C THR A 232 -17.29 -20.05 -10.85
N PRO A 233 -17.74 -20.66 -9.74
CA PRO A 233 -17.99 -19.95 -8.48
C PRO A 233 -16.81 -19.09 -8.03
N LEU A 234 -15.55 -19.57 -8.18
CA LEU A 234 -14.35 -18.80 -7.84
C LEU A 234 -14.18 -17.55 -8.71
N HIS A 235 -14.48 -17.62 -10.02
CA HIS A 235 -14.47 -16.43 -10.91
C HIS A 235 -15.47 -15.38 -10.44
N LEU A 236 -16.68 -15.80 -10.07
CA LEU A 236 -17.72 -14.90 -9.58
C LEU A 236 -17.34 -14.29 -8.21
N ALA A 237 -16.71 -15.05 -7.32
CA ALA A 237 -16.20 -14.54 -6.06
C ALA A 237 -15.14 -13.46 -6.29
N ILE A 238 -14.17 -13.69 -7.18
CA ILE A 238 -13.11 -12.74 -7.51
C ILE A 238 -13.70 -11.49 -8.18
N SER A 239 -14.57 -11.65 -9.17
CA SER A 239 -15.16 -10.53 -9.92
C SER A 239 -15.99 -9.60 -9.04
N ASN A 240 -16.57 -10.14 -7.98
CA ASN A 240 -17.36 -9.36 -7.03
C ASN A 240 -16.58 -8.96 -5.76
N GLY A 241 -15.28 -9.30 -5.69
CA GLY A 241 -14.42 -8.93 -4.57
C GLY A 241 -14.76 -9.61 -3.24
N GLN A 242 -15.30 -10.82 -3.29
CA GLN A 242 -15.74 -11.59 -2.12
C GLN A 242 -14.56 -12.33 -1.48
N VAL A 243 -13.78 -11.59 -0.71
CA VAL A 243 -12.50 -12.05 -0.12
C VAL A 243 -12.68 -13.30 0.72
N ASP A 244 -13.68 -13.30 1.61
CA ASP A 244 -13.93 -14.40 2.54
C ASP A 244 -14.32 -15.69 1.81
N VAL A 245 -15.09 -15.58 0.72
CA VAL A 245 -15.41 -16.74 -0.14
C VAL A 245 -14.17 -17.28 -0.84
N VAL A 246 -13.33 -16.39 -1.39
CA VAL A 246 -12.08 -16.80 -2.04
C VAL A 246 -11.17 -17.52 -1.04
N GLU A 247 -10.99 -16.95 0.15
CA GLU A 247 -10.20 -17.57 1.22
C GLU A 247 -10.75 -18.95 1.58
N TYR A 248 -12.07 -19.05 1.78
CA TYR A 248 -12.72 -20.31 2.10
C TYR A 248 -12.55 -21.37 1.00
N LEU A 249 -12.77 -20.98 -0.26
CA LEU A 249 -12.61 -21.91 -1.41
C LEU A 249 -11.17 -22.37 -1.58
N LEU A 250 -10.17 -21.52 -1.25
CA LEU A 250 -8.75 -21.88 -1.33
C LEU A 250 -8.27 -22.80 -0.20
N LEU A 251 -8.99 -22.89 0.94
CA LEU A 251 -8.68 -23.81 2.02
C LEU A 251 -8.85 -25.30 1.62
N PHE A 252 -9.71 -25.59 0.65
CA PHE A 252 -9.97 -26.95 0.16
C PHE A 252 -8.91 -27.45 -0.84
N LYS A 253 -7.67 -27.14 -0.58
CA LYS A 253 -6.48 -27.46 -1.40
C LYS A 253 -6.26 -28.96 -1.66
N GLU A 254 -6.80 -29.83 -0.82
CA GLU A 254 -6.39 -31.23 -0.79
C GLU A 254 -7.05 -32.11 -1.85
N SER A 255 -8.09 -31.64 -2.54
CA SER A 255 -8.80 -32.54 -3.44
C SER A 255 -8.49 -32.38 -4.92
N ASP A 256 -8.04 -31.23 -5.46
CA ASP A 256 -7.61 -31.18 -6.87
C ASP A 256 -7.01 -29.81 -7.28
N ILE A 257 -5.71 -29.78 -7.42
CA ILE A 257 -4.91 -28.71 -8.07
C ILE A 257 -5.40 -28.37 -9.51
N HIS A 258 -6.28 -29.20 -10.08
CA HIS A 258 -6.84 -28.99 -11.42
C HIS A 258 -7.75 -27.77 -11.58
N TYR A 259 -8.22 -27.15 -10.49
CA TYR A 259 -9.12 -26.00 -10.53
C TYR A 259 -8.58 -24.80 -11.25
N LEU A 260 -7.30 -24.50 -11.05
CA LEU A 260 -6.67 -23.32 -11.62
C LEU A 260 -5.95 -23.61 -12.92
N LYS A 261 -5.74 -24.91 -13.21
CA LYS A 261 -5.20 -25.42 -14.48
C LYS A 261 -6.27 -25.74 -15.50
N ILE A 262 -7.52 -25.40 -15.28
CA ILE A 262 -8.53 -25.55 -16.33
C ILE A 262 -8.15 -24.66 -17.50
N LYS A 263 -7.32 -25.21 -18.35
CA LYS A 263 -7.03 -24.76 -19.69
C LYS A 263 -8.33 -24.90 -20.48
N GLY A 264 -9.05 -23.83 -20.63
CA GLY A 264 -10.26 -23.93 -21.43
C GLY A 264 -11.26 -22.80 -21.24
N PHE A 265 -10.93 -21.80 -20.43
CA PHE A 265 -11.79 -20.64 -20.39
C PHE A 265 -11.84 -19.98 -21.75
N SER A 266 -13.02 -19.83 -22.30
CA SER A 266 -13.26 -19.05 -23.51
C SER A 266 -12.77 -17.59 -23.37
N LYS A 267 -12.39 -17.15 -22.18
CA LYS A 267 -12.03 -15.76 -21.84
C LYS A 267 -10.65 -15.55 -21.22
N GLY A 268 -9.78 -16.56 -21.12
CA GLY A 268 -8.41 -16.40 -20.60
C GLY A 268 -8.19 -16.93 -19.18
N SER A 269 -7.02 -16.67 -18.59
CA SER A 269 -6.70 -17.11 -17.23
C SER A 269 -7.50 -16.33 -16.18
N ILE A 270 -7.69 -16.93 -15.01
CA ILE A 270 -8.41 -16.30 -13.90
C ILE A 270 -7.79 -14.95 -13.47
N LEU A 271 -6.46 -14.80 -13.61
CA LEU A 271 -5.76 -13.55 -13.33
C LEU A 271 -6.11 -12.48 -14.38
N GLU A 272 -6.18 -12.84 -15.65
CA GLU A 272 -6.58 -11.92 -16.73
C GLU A 272 -8.06 -11.54 -16.60
N TYR A 273 -8.91 -12.47 -16.20
CA TYR A 273 -10.31 -12.20 -15.90
C TYR A 273 -10.45 -11.15 -14.80
N GLY A 274 -9.78 -11.34 -13.67
CA GLY A 274 -9.80 -10.38 -12.56
C GLY A 274 -9.22 -9.01 -12.94
N ARG A 275 -8.18 -8.97 -13.79
CA ARG A 275 -7.57 -7.73 -14.30
C ARG A 275 -8.50 -6.92 -15.20
N ARG A 276 -9.33 -7.57 -16.02
CA ARG A 276 -10.24 -6.90 -16.97
C ARG A 276 -11.42 -6.20 -16.32
N ILE A 277 -11.68 -6.46 -15.04
CA ILE A 277 -12.79 -5.83 -14.33
C ILE A 277 -12.46 -4.35 -14.13
N GLU A 278 -13.23 -3.46 -14.76
CA GLU A 278 -12.99 -2.01 -14.78
C GLU A 278 -13.14 -1.33 -13.42
N ASN A 279 -13.86 -1.94 -12.49
CA ASN A 279 -14.00 -1.43 -11.12
C ASN A 279 -12.74 -1.69 -10.31
N LYS A 280 -11.92 -0.66 -10.11
CA LYS A 280 -10.72 -0.67 -9.26
C LYS A 280 -11.06 -0.89 -7.77
N ASN A 281 -11.61 -2.05 -7.45
CA ASN A 281 -11.98 -2.40 -6.08
C ASN A 281 -10.78 -3.06 -5.37
N THR A 282 -10.39 -2.51 -4.23
CA THR A 282 -9.32 -3.06 -3.39
C THR A 282 -9.59 -4.51 -2.96
N SER A 283 -10.86 -4.91 -2.85
CA SER A 283 -11.26 -6.28 -2.51
C SER A 283 -10.91 -7.28 -3.62
N ILE A 284 -11.06 -6.91 -4.90
CA ILE A 284 -10.65 -7.75 -6.04
C ILE A 284 -9.14 -7.99 -5.99
N TYR A 285 -8.35 -6.95 -5.70
CA TYR A 285 -6.89 -7.10 -5.57
C TYR A 285 -6.50 -8.01 -4.41
N LYS A 286 -7.23 -7.97 -3.27
CA LYS A 286 -7.04 -8.92 -2.17
C LYS A 286 -7.33 -10.35 -2.61
N CYS A 287 -8.43 -10.58 -3.33
CA CYS A 287 -8.78 -11.90 -3.88
C CYS A 287 -7.66 -12.45 -4.77
N LEU A 288 -7.14 -11.62 -5.69
CA LEU A 288 -6.05 -12.01 -6.58
C LEU A 288 -4.73 -12.25 -5.83
N THR A 289 -4.48 -11.49 -4.77
CA THR A 289 -3.31 -11.70 -3.90
C THR A 289 -3.40 -13.04 -3.18
N LEU A 290 -4.54 -13.38 -2.57
CA LEU A 290 -4.77 -14.68 -1.93
C LEU A 290 -4.60 -15.83 -2.92
N LEU A 291 -5.12 -15.67 -4.13
CA LEU A 291 -4.94 -16.66 -5.19
C LEU A 291 -3.46 -16.87 -5.53
N CYS A 292 -2.70 -15.80 -5.72
CA CYS A 292 -1.27 -15.88 -6.03
C CYS A 292 -0.42 -16.36 -4.84
N GLN A 293 -0.84 -16.11 -3.61
CA GLN A 293 -0.22 -16.70 -2.41
C GLN A 293 -0.40 -18.21 -2.38
N SER A 294 -1.59 -18.67 -2.73
CA SER A 294 -1.90 -20.10 -2.78
C SER A 294 -1.25 -20.82 -3.97
N TYR A 295 -1.09 -20.12 -5.10
CA TYR A 295 -0.57 -20.62 -6.38
C TYR A 295 0.38 -19.60 -7.04
N PRO A 296 1.61 -19.45 -6.55
CA PRO A 296 2.57 -18.46 -7.06
C PRO A 296 2.94 -18.66 -8.54
N GLU A 297 2.85 -19.88 -9.04
CA GLU A 297 3.11 -20.22 -10.44
C GLU A 297 2.21 -19.49 -11.44
N LEU A 298 1.00 -19.10 -11.03
CA LEU A 298 0.06 -18.38 -11.89
C LEU A 298 0.62 -17.05 -12.42
N ILE A 299 1.50 -16.40 -11.66
CA ILE A 299 2.09 -15.11 -12.05
C ILE A 299 2.95 -15.27 -13.32
N ASN A 300 3.56 -16.46 -13.50
CA ASN A 300 4.39 -16.77 -14.67
C ASN A 300 3.58 -17.38 -15.83
N GLU A 301 2.29 -17.65 -15.63
CA GLU A 301 1.45 -18.22 -16.67
C GLU A 301 1.37 -17.31 -17.91
N VAL A 302 1.43 -17.92 -19.06
CA VAL A 302 1.22 -17.24 -20.36
C VAL A 302 -0.27 -16.98 -20.54
N ILE A 303 -0.63 -15.70 -20.67
CA ILE A 303 -2.03 -15.27 -20.73
C ILE A 303 -2.54 -15.11 -22.16
N ASP A 304 -1.69 -14.64 -23.08
CA ASP A 304 -2.11 -14.29 -24.43
C ASP A 304 -1.24 -14.93 -25.55
N LYS A 305 -1.63 -14.68 -26.81
CA LYS A 305 -0.92 -15.19 -27.99
C LYS A 305 0.51 -14.62 -28.13
N ASP A 306 0.78 -13.49 -27.48
CA ASP A 306 2.10 -12.87 -27.47
C ASP A 306 3.00 -13.43 -26.37
N LYS A 307 2.53 -14.45 -25.67
CA LYS A 307 3.19 -15.06 -24.50
C LYS A 307 3.45 -14.03 -23.37
N ASN A 308 2.58 -13.03 -23.25
CA ASN A 308 2.61 -12.14 -22.11
C ASN A 308 2.10 -12.87 -20.85
N ASN A 309 2.78 -12.67 -19.73
CA ASN A 309 2.25 -13.02 -18.41
C ASN A 309 1.55 -11.80 -17.78
N ILE A 310 1.01 -11.96 -16.57
CA ILE A 310 0.27 -10.90 -15.89
C ILE A 310 1.12 -9.64 -15.65
N LEU A 311 2.45 -9.79 -15.43
CA LEU A 311 3.35 -8.66 -15.21
C LEU A 311 3.52 -7.79 -16.47
N HIS A 312 3.54 -8.40 -17.66
CA HIS A 312 3.60 -7.67 -18.95
C HIS A 312 2.33 -6.86 -19.22
N LEU A 313 1.18 -7.34 -18.73
CA LEU A 313 -0.12 -6.76 -18.98
C LEU A 313 -0.59 -5.81 -17.89
N SER A 314 0.10 -5.75 -16.76
CA SER A 314 -0.27 -4.90 -15.62
C SER A 314 -0.15 -3.42 -15.99
N THR A 315 -1.25 -2.68 -15.82
CA THR A 315 -1.34 -1.23 -16.03
C THR A 315 -1.67 -0.47 -14.75
N ASP A 316 -2.17 -1.18 -13.73
CA ASP A 316 -2.51 -0.62 -12.44
C ASP A 316 -1.43 -0.92 -11.40
N LYS A 317 -0.94 0.13 -10.72
CA LYS A 317 0.12 0.06 -9.73
C LYS A 317 -0.28 -0.75 -8.49
N LEU A 318 -1.51 -0.55 -7.99
CA LEU A 318 -1.98 -1.21 -6.77
C LEU A 318 -2.14 -2.72 -7.00
N PHE A 319 -2.68 -3.09 -8.16
CA PHE A 319 -2.77 -4.48 -8.58
C PHE A 319 -1.39 -5.15 -8.63
N LEU A 320 -0.42 -4.51 -9.31
CA LEU A 320 0.93 -5.04 -9.44
C LEU A 320 1.63 -5.17 -8.08
N GLN A 321 1.44 -4.20 -7.20
CA GLN A 321 1.97 -4.24 -5.83
C GLN A 321 1.35 -5.37 -5.01
N ALA A 322 0.05 -5.59 -5.13
CA ALA A 322 -0.63 -6.69 -4.47
C ALA A 322 -0.09 -8.04 -4.93
N LEU A 323 0.12 -8.23 -6.24
CA LEU A 323 0.71 -9.44 -6.80
C LEU A 323 2.14 -9.70 -6.30
N LEU A 324 2.96 -8.66 -6.19
CA LEU A 324 4.38 -8.79 -5.88
C LEU A 324 4.69 -8.65 -4.38
N SER A 325 3.75 -8.15 -3.55
CA SER A 325 4.03 -7.82 -2.15
C SER A 325 4.40 -9.01 -1.28
N GLU A 326 3.84 -10.17 -1.56
CA GLU A 326 4.09 -11.42 -0.82
C GLU A 326 5.19 -12.28 -1.45
N SER A 327 5.74 -11.83 -2.58
CA SER A 327 6.71 -12.62 -3.38
C SER A 327 8.12 -12.67 -2.82
N HIS A 328 8.41 -12.00 -1.69
CA HIS A 328 9.74 -12.06 -1.07
C HIS A 328 10.16 -13.46 -0.62
N THR A 329 9.21 -14.35 -0.42
CA THR A 329 9.45 -15.76 -0.09
C THR A 329 9.32 -16.68 -1.30
N CYS A 330 8.85 -16.19 -2.45
CA CYS A 330 8.61 -17.00 -3.64
C CYS A 330 9.80 -16.91 -4.61
N THR A 331 10.64 -17.94 -4.57
CA THR A 331 11.70 -18.19 -5.58
C THR A 331 11.16 -18.48 -6.98
N TYR A 332 9.84 -18.49 -7.15
CA TYR A 332 9.16 -18.91 -8.39
C TYR A 332 8.76 -17.79 -9.33
N ILE A 333 8.75 -16.51 -8.87
CA ILE A 333 8.31 -15.39 -9.72
C ILE A 333 9.47 -14.86 -10.54
N ASP A 334 9.42 -15.07 -11.87
CA ASP A 334 10.36 -14.47 -12.79
C ASP A 334 9.88 -13.08 -13.23
N VAL A 335 10.33 -12.05 -12.49
CA VAL A 335 10.04 -10.64 -12.82
C VAL A 335 10.71 -10.16 -14.11
N ASN A 336 11.63 -10.95 -14.68
CA ASN A 336 12.34 -10.68 -15.95
C ASN A 336 11.88 -11.61 -17.07
N ALA A 337 10.80 -12.36 -16.90
CA ALA A 337 10.23 -13.23 -17.93
C ALA A 337 10.08 -12.46 -19.24
N THR A 338 10.33 -13.14 -20.35
CA THR A 338 10.21 -12.53 -21.68
C THR A 338 9.00 -13.07 -22.44
N ASN A 339 8.30 -12.20 -23.14
CA ASN A 339 7.23 -12.58 -24.05
C ASN A 339 7.80 -13.14 -25.40
N ARG A 340 6.92 -13.45 -26.37
CA ARG A 340 7.35 -13.99 -27.66
C ARG A 340 8.26 -13.05 -28.46
N PHE A 341 8.26 -11.75 -28.16
CA PHE A 341 9.12 -10.75 -28.79
C PHE A 341 10.42 -10.52 -28.03
N GLY A 342 10.67 -11.28 -26.94
CA GLY A 342 11.79 -11.09 -26.04
C GLY A 342 11.69 -9.86 -25.14
N LEU A 343 10.54 -9.22 -25.06
CA LEU A 343 10.31 -8.05 -24.22
C LEU A 343 10.03 -8.50 -22.79
N THR A 344 10.66 -7.84 -21.82
CA THR A 344 10.37 -8.01 -20.39
C THR A 344 9.22 -7.10 -19.94
N PRO A 345 8.63 -7.29 -18.75
CA PRO A 345 7.59 -6.41 -18.22
C PRO A 345 7.99 -4.92 -18.20
N ILE A 346 9.26 -4.59 -17.93
CA ILE A 346 9.76 -3.20 -17.98
C ILE A 346 9.69 -2.62 -19.40
N HIS A 347 10.02 -3.37 -20.43
CA HIS A 347 9.86 -2.91 -21.83
C HIS A 347 8.39 -2.58 -22.13
N LYS A 348 7.47 -3.44 -21.68
CA LYS A 348 6.03 -3.19 -21.85
C LYS A 348 5.55 -1.96 -21.06
N ALA A 349 6.05 -1.75 -19.84
CA ALA A 349 5.74 -0.55 -19.05
C ALA A 349 6.17 0.73 -19.78
N ILE A 350 7.34 0.72 -20.43
CA ILE A 350 7.84 1.85 -21.23
C ILE A 350 7.00 2.07 -22.48
N LEU A 351 6.65 1.00 -23.20
CA LEU A 351 5.79 1.08 -24.38
C LEU A 351 4.39 1.61 -24.06
N ASN A 352 3.90 1.34 -22.87
CA ASN A 352 2.63 1.85 -22.36
C ASN A 352 2.75 3.23 -21.67
N ASP A 353 3.92 3.85 -21.72
CA ASP A 353 4.22 5.17 -21.10
C ASP A 353 3.89 5.23 -19.59
N ASN A 354 4.08 4.11 -18.88
CA ASN A 354 3.66 3.97 -17.47
C ASN A 354 4.87 3.97 -16.51
N LEU A 355 5.24 5.16 -16.04
CA LEU A 355 6.33 5.37 -15.08
C LEU A 355 6.11 4.61 -13.77
N SER A 356 4.88 4.60 -13.24
CA SER A 356 4.57 3.98 -11.95
C SER A 356 4.73 2.46 -11.98
N ILE A 357 4.37 1.82 -13.08
CA ILE A 357 4.61 0.38 -13.28
C ILE A 357 6.10 0.11 -13.40
N LEU A 358 6.85 0.92 -14.16
CA LEU A 358 8.31 0.79 -14.28
C LEU A 358 8.99 0.84 -12.91
N ILE A 359 8.67 1.85 -12.09
CA ILE A 359 9.25 2.04 -10.75
C ILE A 359 8.89 0.85 -9.84
N THR A 360 7.65 0.39 -9.91
CA THR A 360 7.20 -0.77 -9.12
C THR A 360 7.97 -2.03 -9.53
N LEU A 361 8.02 -2.36 -10.82
CA LEU A 361 8.77 -3.53 -11.33
C LEU A 361 10.25 -3.47 -10.93
N TYR A 362 10.89 -2.31 -11.08
CA TYR A 362 12.28 -2.11 -10.65
C TYR A 362 12.44 -2.33 -9.14
N GLY A 363 11.54 -1.80 -8.33
CA GLY A 363 11.52 -1.98 -6.88
C GLY A 363 11.45 -3.46 -6.46
N TYR A 364 10.78 -4.29 -7.26
CA TYR A 364 10.67 -5.75 -7.05
C TYR A 364 11.73 -6.58 -7.77
N GLY A 365 12.75 -5.96 -8.37
CA GLY A 365 13.92 -6.65 -8.86
C GLY A 365 14.05 -6.79 -10.35
N CYS A 366 13.11 -6.28 -11.16
CA CYS A 366 13.27 -6.27 -12.60
C CYS A 366 14.58 -5.58 -13.02
N SER A 367 15.26 -6.17 -13.98
CA SER A 367 16.47 -5.59 -14.58
C SER A 367 16.10 -4.49 -15.57
N ILE A 368 16.79 -3.35 -15.45
CA ILE A 368 16.63 -2.22 -16.39
C ILE A 368 17.60 -2.27 -17.56
N ASN A 369 18.46 -3.27 -17.62
CA ASN A 369 19.50 -3.40 -18.65
C ASN A 369 19.33 -4.64 -19.54
N ASN A 370 18.30 -5.47 -19.32
CA ASN A 370 18.01 -6.58 -20.20
C ASN A 370 17.64 -6.05 -21.58
N SER A 371 18.23 -6.64 -22.62
CA SER A 371 17.91 -6.29 -24.00
C SER A 371 16.91 -7.28 -24.62
N ASP A 372 16.17 -6.81 -25.60
CA ASP A 372 15.36 -7.62 -26.47
C ASP A 372 16.24 -8.37 -27.52
N PRO A 373 15.70 -9.22 -28.40
CA PRO A 373 16.45 -9.91 -29.43
C PRO A 373 17.13 -8.99 -30.46
N SER A 374 16.72 -7.73 -30.58
CA SER A 374 17.37 -6.70 -31.38
C SER A 374 18.54 -6.02 -30.67
N GLY A 375 18.80 -6.37 -29.40
CA GLY A 375 19.80 -5.73 -28.57
C GLY A 375 19.33 -4.40 -27.96
N ASP A 376 18.07 -4.00 -28.17
CA ASP A 376 17.51 -2.77 -27.60
C ASP A 376 17.24 -2.94 -26.11
N THR A 377 17.83 -2.10 -25.28
CA THR A 377 17.59 -2.05 -23.83
C THR A 377 16.36 -1.17 -23.52
N PRO A 378 15.81 -1.22 -22.29
CA PRO A 378 14.76 -0.31 -21.85
C PRO A 378 15.07 1.17 -22.13
N LEU A 379 16.33 1.60 -22.02
CA LEU A 379 16.73 2.97 -22.31
C LEU A 379 16.62 3.32 -23.81
N HIS A 380 16.90 2.38 -24.73
CA HIS A 380 16.66 2.58 -26.18
C HIS A 380 15.16 2.83 -26.45
N TYR A 381 14.29 2.05 -25.83
CA TYR A 381 12.83 2.21 -25.92
C TYR A 381 12.36 3.56 -25.35
N ALA A 382 12.85 3.95 -24.18
CA ALA A 382 12.48 5.20 -23.52
C ALA A 382 12.91 6.43 -24.32
N VAL A 383 14.10 6.40 -24.91
CA VAL A 383 14.60 7.47 -25.79
C VAL A 383 13.79 7.55 -27.08
N ARG A 384 13.39 6.40 -27.64
CA ARG A 384 12.56 6.34 -28.85
C ARG A 384 11.13 6.86 -28.59
N SER A 385 10.54 6.58 -27.40
CA SER A 385 9.21 7.06 -27.02
C SER A 385 9.18 8.55 -26.70
N GLY A 386 10.31 9.13 -26.31
CA GLY A 386 10.39 10.57 -25.97
C GLY A 386 9.88 10.95 -24.60
N ASN A 387 9.61 9.99 -23.71
CA ASN A 387 9.18 10.30 -22.33
C ASN A 387 10.38 10.66 -21.46
N ILE A 388 10.44 11.96 -21.09
CA ILE A 388 11.54 12.53 -20.30
C ILE A 388 11.60 11.90 -18.90
N GLN A 389 10.45 11.65 -18.24
CA GLN A 389 10.42 11.13 -16.88
C GLN A 389 10.92 9.68 -16.82
N ILE A 390 10.55 8.87 -17.80
CA ILE A 390 11.04 7.49 -17.92
C ILE A 390 12.54 7.47 -18.19
N VAL A 391 13.04 8.34 -19.09
CA VAL A 391 14.48 8.47 -19.35
C VAL A 391 15.24 8.87 -18.08
N LYS A 392 14.77 9.89 -17.35
CA LYS A 392 15.35 10.30 -16.07
C LYS A 392 15.38 9.16 -15.06
N ALA A 393 14.25 8.45 -14.90
CA ALA A 393 14.14 7.33 -13.98
C ALA A 393 15.16 6.23 -14.29
N LEU A 394 15.24 5.81 -15.56
CA LEU A 394 16.20 4.78 -15.98
C LEU A 394 17.66 5.21 -15.75
N LEU A 395 18.01 6.47 -16.02
CA LEU A 395 19.35 7.01 -15.76
C LEU A 395 19.65 7.04 -14.25
N CYS A 396 18.71 7.49 -13.40
CA CYS A 396 18.86 7.47 -11.94
C CYS A 396 18.97 6.06 -11.37
N PHE A 397 18.34 5.07 -12.02
CA PHE A 397 18.42 3.66 -11.65
C PHE A 397 19.61 2.93 -12.25
N ASN A 398 20.57 3.66 -12.83
CA ASN A 398 21.83 3.14 -13.37
C ASN A 398 21.66 2.34 -14.67
N ALA A 399 20.77 2.77 -15.57
CA ALA A 399 20.71 2.22 -16.92
C ALA A 399 22.05 2.43 -17.66
N ASN A 400 22.45 1.43 -18.47
CA ASN A 400 23.67 1.49 -19.23
C ASN A 400 23.54 2.44 -20.44
N ILE A 401 24.05 3.66 -20.28
CA ILE A 401 24.02 4.69 -21.34
C ILE A 401 24.91 4.34 -22.53
N LYS A 402 25.91 3.46 -22.35
CA LYS A 402 26.85 3.02 -23.38
C LYS A 402 26.36 1.77 -24.14
N ALA A 403 25.14 1.33 -23.90
CA ALA A 403 24.57 0.17 -24.57
C ALA A 403 24.47 0.44 -26.07
N ILE A 404 24.78 -0.60 -26.85
CA ILE A 404 24.71 -0.60 -28.32
C ILE A 404 23.85 -1.79 -28.73
N ASN A 405 22.86 -1.56 -29.60
CA ASN A 405 21.99 -2.63 -30.10
C ASN A 405 22.66 -3.44 -31.21
N ASN A 406 22.02 -4.50 -31.67
CA ASN A 406 22.55 -5.39 -32.71
C ASN A 406 22.71 -4.70 -34.09
N ASN A 407 22.09 -3.54 -34.31
CA ASN A 407 22.28 -2.71 -35.50
C ASN A 407 23.49 -1.76 -35.40
N GLY A 408 24.26 -1.84 -34.32
CA GLY A 408 25.35 -0.93 -34.03
C GLY A 408 24.93 0.47 -33.58
N GLU A 409 23.65 0.66 -33.16
CA GLU A 409 23.12 1.95 -32.73
C GLU A 409 23.29 2.13 -31.23
N SER A 410 23.95 3.21 -30.82
CA SER A 410 24.00 3.66 -29.46
C SER A 410 22.69 4.40 -29.09
N ILE A 411 22.46 4.61 -27.77
CA ILE A 411 21.34 5.40 -27.25
C ILE A 411 21.25 6.77 -27.94
N MET A 412 22.39 7.42 -28.15
CA MET A 412 22.48 8.74 -28.83
C MET A 412 22.10 8.65 -30.33
N CYS A 413 22.49 7.57 -30.99
CA CYS A 413 22.10 7.33 -32.39
C CYS A 413 20.58 7.15 -32.52
N VAL A 414 19.98 6.38 -31.62
CA VAL A 414 18.52 6.20 -31.57
C VAL A 414 17.80 7.55 -31.31
N LEU A 415 18.32 8.39 -30.40
CA LEU A 415 17.79 9.72 -30.18
C LEU A 415 17.86 10.59 -31.44
N GLN A 416 19.00 10.58 -32.17
CA GLN A 416 19.16 11.36 -33.40
C GLN A 416 18.14 10.99 -34.46
N LYS A 417 17.77 9.72 -34.57
CA LYS A 417 16.76 9.20 -35.51
C LYS A 417 15.32 9.43 -35.09
N SER A 418 15.08 9.76 -33.82
CA SER A 418 13.73 10.00 -33.31
C SER A 418 13.17 11.38 -33.71
N ASN A 419 11.85 11.45 -33.91
CA ASN A 419 11.14 12.67 -34.38
C ASN A 419 10.18 13.27 -33.35
N HIS A 420 10.48 13.16 -32.06
CA HIS A 420 9.64 13.77 -31.02
C HIS A 420 10.18 15.15 -30.58
N SER A 421 9.29 15.99 -30.01
CA SER A 421 9.61 17.36 -29.55
C SER A 421 10.60 17.41 -28.37
N ASN A 422 10.75 16.32 -27.62
CA ASN A 422 11.56 16.25 -26.40
C ASN A 422 13.04 15.93 -26.65
N LYS A 423 13.45 15.80 -27.93
CA LYS A 423 14.79 15.37 -28.34
C LYS A 423 15.91 16.17 -27.68
N ASP A 424 15.82 17.51 -27.67
CA ASP A 424 16.86 18.37 -27.08
C ASP A 424 16.96 18.24 -25.56
N ILE A 425 15.81 18.03 -24.89
CA ILE A 425 15.77 17.84 -23.45
C ILE A 425 16.40 16.48 -23.09
N ILE A 426 16.03 15.43 -23.79
CA ILE A 426 16.59 14.09 -23.59
C ILE A 426 18.08 14.09 -23.89
N LYS A 427 18.53 14.77 -24.95
CA LYS A 427 19.95 14.93 -25.25
C LYS A 427 20.70 15.55 -24.06
N LYS A 428 20.21 16.64 -23.49
CA LYS A 428 20.80 17.26 -22.29
C LYS A 428 20.83 16.31 -21.08
N CYS A 429 19.83 15.42 -20.95
CA CYS A 429 19.84 14.41 -19.91
C CYS A 429 20.95 13.36 -20.12
N LEU A 430 21.13 12.90 -21.37
CA LEU A 430 22.16 11.94 -21.71
C LEU A 430 23.56 12.56 -21.61
N ASP A 431 23.75 13.75 -22.15
CA ASP A 431 25.03 14.50 -22.10
C ASP A 431 25.51 14.68 -20.64
N LEU A 432 24.58 14.95 -19.71
CA LEU A 432 24.89 15.06 -18.27
C LEU A 432 25.48 13.76 -17.70
N PHE A 433 25.04 12.60 -18.17
CA PHE A 433 25.52 11.29 -17.72
C PHE A 433 26.75 10.80 -18.49
N GLU A 434 26.94 11.23 -19.74
CA GLU A 434 28.14 10.96 -20.53
C GLU A 434 29.32 11.82 -20.12
N SER A 435 29.08 13.08 -19.78
CA SER A 435 30.10 13.95 -19.21
C SER A 435 30.51 13.39 -17.84
N GLN A 436 31.43 12.43 -17.82
CA GLN A 436 32.25 12.16 -16.65
C GLN A 436 33.01 13.45 -16.41
N GLY A 437 32.52 14.28 -15.46
CA GLY A 437 33.01 15.62 -15.18
C GLY A 437 34.43 15.83 -15.69
N ASN A 438 34.57 16.46 -16.83
CA ASN A 438 35.88 16.84 -17.35
C ASN A 438 36.52 17.77 -16.33
N ILE A 439 37.54 17.28 -15.67
CA ILE A 439 38.32 18.00 -14.64
C ILE A 439 38.75 19.38 -15.14
N GLN A 440 38.85 19.56 -16.44
CA GLN A 440 39.28 20.79 -17.10
C GLN A 440 38.30 21.99 -17.01
N ASP A 441 37.01 21.73 -16.79
CA ASP A 441 36.00 22.82 -16.69
C ASP A 441 35.84 23.37 -15.25
N HIS A 442 36.52 22.78 -14.25
CA HIS A 442 36.41 23.14 -12.83
C HIS A 442 37.76 23.55 -12.20
N THR A 443 38.75 23.93 -12.99
CA THR A 443 40.10 24.32 -12.50
C THR A 443 40.02 25.47 -11.50
N ASP A 444 39.18 26.48 -11.76
CA ASP A 444 39.03 27.65 -10.87
C ASP A 444 38.33 27.31 -9.54
N GLU A 445 37.44 26.30 -9.52
CA GLU A 445 36.78 25.81 -8.30
C GLU A 445 37.68 24.90 -7.52
N LEU A 446 38.49 24.08 -8.19
CA LEU A 446 39.54 23.28 -7.54
C LEU A 446 40.59 24.16 -6.85
N GLU A 447 41.04 25.23 -7.47
CA GLU A 447 41.94 26.19 -6.87
C GLU A 447 41.36 26.88 -5.62
N ARG A 448 40.09 27.27 -5.65
CA ARG A 448 39.37 27.84 -4.47
C ARG A 448 39.19 26.82 -3.35
N PHE A 449 38.91 25.57 -3.69
CA PHE A 449 38.75 24.50 -2.73
C PHE A 449 40.09 24.06 -2.16
N GLU A 450 41.14 23.97 -2.98
CA GLU A 450 42.51 23.71 -2.54
C GLU A 450 42.97 24.77 -1.55
N GLN A 451 42.62 26.03 -1.73
CA GLN A 451 42.93 27.08 -0.76
C GLN A 451 42.19 26.94 0.58
N SER A 452 40.93 26.41 0.60
CA SER A 452 40.15 26.28 1.83
C SER A 452 40.34 24.93 2.55
N ASN A 453 40.61 23.84 1.81
CA ASN A 453 40.82 22.50 2.35
C ASN A 453 42.28 21.98 2.23
N SER A 454 43.15 22.66 1.46
CA SER A 454 44.52 22.24 1.26
C SER A 454 45.29 22.12 2.58
N MET A 455 44.91 22.96 3.53
CA MET A 455 45.51 22.91 4.87
C MET A 455 45.16 21.63 5.63
N ALA A 456 43.85 21.21 5.55
CA ALA A 456 43.42 19.94 6.16
C ALA A 456 43.93 18.70 5.38
N TYR A 457 44.00 18.82 4.07
CA TYR A 457 44.52 17.73 3.19
C TYR A 457 46.04 17.57 3.33
N GLN A 458 46.82 18.67 3.35
CA GLN A 458 48.28 18.61 3.57
C GLN A 458 48.64 18.15 4.95
N LEU A 459 47.91 18.56 5.99
CA LEU A 459 48.19 18.16 7.37
C LEU A 459 47.96 16.65 7.61
N LYS A 460 47.15 15.99 6.80
CA LYS A 460 46.97 14.53 6.90
C LYS A 460 47.82 13.70 5.95
N LYS A 461 48.49 14.30 4.97
CA LYS A 461 49.47 13.61 4.15
C LYS A 461 50.63 13.06 4.98
N ASP A 462 50.89 13.66 6.16
CA ASP A 462 51.95 13.32 7.08
C ASP A 462 51.54 12.32 8.19
N ILE A 463 50.34 11.72 8.15
CA ILE A 463 49.98 10.71 9.14
C ILE A 463 50.69 9.39 8.82
N GLU A 464 51.87 9.22 9.43
CA GLU A 464 52.72 8.01 9.31
C GLU A 464 52.09 6.74 9.93
N ASN A 465 51.01 6.85 10.72
CA ASN A 465 50.38 5.72 11.43
C ASN A 465 48.92 5.53 11.12
N LYS A 466 48.59 4.98 9.94
CA LYS A 466 47.23 4.68 9.48
C LYS A 466 46.45 3.67 10.36
N LYS A 467 47.12 2.93 11.23
CA LYS A 467 46.56 1.83 12.07
C LYS A 467 45.50 2.26 13.10
N HIS A 468 45.39 3.54 13.45
CA HIS A 468 44.51 4.05 14.50
C HIS A 468 43.59 5.17 13.97
N SER A 469 43.57 5.38 12.67
CA SER A 469 42.69 6.39 12.05
C SER A 469 41.34 5.77 11.65
N VAL A 470 40.26 6.54 11.81
CA VAL A 470 38.88 6.12 11.51
C VAL A 470 38.18 7.13 10.60
N ASN A 471 37.46 6.61 9.63
CA ASN A 471 36.58 7.39 8.79
C ASN A 471 35.12 7.29 9.27
N VAL A 472 34.42 8.40 9.23
CA VAL A 472 33.07 8.57 9.75
C VAL A 472 32.08 8.79 8.62
N LEU A 473 30.96 8.03 8.62
CA LEU A 473 29.81 8.23 7.77
C LEU A 473 28.61 8.62 8.64
N SER A 474 28.04 9.78 8.38
CA SER A 474 26.88 10.31 9.12
C SER A 474 25.73 10.61 8.19
N LEU A 475 24.54 10.03 8.45
CA LEU A 475 23.38 10.02 7.58
C LEU A 475 22.18 10.68 8.26
N ASP A 476 21.65 11.72 7.63
CA ASP A 476 20.56 12.53 8.19
C ASP A 476 19.19 11.82 8.12
N GLY A 477 18.23 12.29 8.92
CA GLY A 477 16.84 11.95 8.84
C GLY A 477 16.11 12.69 7.70
N GLY A 478 15.00 12.12 7.22
CA GLY A 478 14.23 12.79 6.15
C GLY A 478 13.17 11.96 5.44
N GLY A 479 12.65 10.89 6.01
CA GLY A 479 11.57 10.07 5.44
C GLY A 479 11.92 9.50 4.06
N VAL A 480 11.03 9.64 3.08
CA VAL A 480 11.24 9.14 1.69
C VAL A 480 12.48 9.77 1.02
N LYS A 481 12.87 10.97 1.46
CA LYS A 481 14.09 11.64 0.97
C LYS A 481 15.40 10.91 1.33
N GLY A 482 15.33 9.83 2.10
CA GLY A 482 16.45 8.89 2.27
C GLY A 482 16.97 8.32 0.95
N MET A 483 16.15 8.29 -0.10
CA MET A 483 16.60 7.93 -1.45
C MET A 483 17.68 8.89 -2.00
N VAL A 484 17.72 10.14 -1.57
CA VAL A 484 18.78 11.10 -1.91
C VAL A 484 20.13 10.62 -1.32
N ILE A 485 20.13 10.20 -0.05
CA ILE A 485 21.33 9.62 0.59
C ILE A 485 21.82 8.43 -0.22
N ILE A 486 20.91 7.51 -0.57
CA ILE A 486 21.26 6.30 -1.33
C ILE A 486 21.83 6.67 -2.70
N GLN A 487 21.22 7.64 -3.39
CA GLN A 487 21.69 8.09 -4.70
C GLN A 487 23.10 8.70 -4.62
N ILE A 488 23.38 9.49 -3.58
CA ILE A 488 24.71 10.06 -3.33
C ILE A 488 25.72 8.94 -3.06
N LEU A 489 25.37 7.97 -2.20
CA LEU A 489 26.25 6.84 -1.88
C LEU A 489 26.53 5.97 -3.11
N LEU A 490 25.52 5.68 -3.93
CA LEU A 490 25.68 4.94 -5.21
C LEU A 490 26.62 5.67 -6.17
N TYR A 491 26.51 6.98 -6.24
CA TYR A 491 27.38 7.78 -7.11
C TYR A 491 28.84 7.76 -6.63
N ILE A 492 29.06 7.88 -5.30
CA ILE A 492 30.40 7.82 -4.70
C ILE A 492 31.00 6.42 -4.87
N GLU A 493 30.22 5.35 -4.60
CA GLU A 493 30.66 3.95 -4.77
C GLU A 493 31.10 3.66 -6.21
N LYS A 494 30.28 4.13 -7.18
CA LYS A 494 30.62 4.00 -8.61
C LYS A 494 31.92 4.71 -8.99
N ARG A 495 32.21 5.86 -8.37
CA ARG A 495 33.45 6.62 -8.60
C ARG A 495 34.66 5.94 -7.94
N LEU A 496 34.50 5.38 -6.75
CA LEU A 496 35.56 4.62 -6.06
C LEU A 496 35.90 3.30 -6.77
N GLY A 497 35.00 2.75 -7.57
CA GLY A 497 35.16 1.44 -8.21
C GLY A 497 35.34 0.29 -7.21
N SER A 498 34.94 0.49 -5.96
CA SER A 498 35.08 -0.46 -4.87
C SER A 498 33.93 -0.28 -3.87
N ASP A 499 33.66 -1.31 -3.06
CA ASP A 499 32.68 -1.28 -2.00
C ASP A 499 32.96 -0.11 -1.03
N LEU A 500 31.99 0.79 -0.94
CA LEU A 500 32.05 1.99 -0.12
C LEU A 500 32.33 1.68 1.34
N MET A 501 31.77 0.58 1.86
CA MET A 501 31.86 0.21 3.28
C MET A 501 33.28 -0.15 3.73
N LYS A 502 34.17 -0.49 2.81
CA LYS A 502 35.59 -0.72 3.13
C LYS A 502 36.31 0.54 3.60
N HIS A 503 35.75 1.71 3.33
CA HIS A 503 36.35 3.01 3.62
C HIS A 503 35.85 3.65 4.92
N PHE A 504 34.85 3.12 5.60
CA PHE A 504 34.25 3.70 6.80
C PHE A 504 34.32 2.74 7.99
N ASP A 505 34.53 3.29 9.17
CA ASP A 505 34.68 2.55 10.45
C ASP A 505 33.52 2.85 11.41
N TRP A 506 33.03 4.09 11.37
CA TRP A 506 31.92 4.56 12.19
C TRP A 506 30.79 5.04 11.32
N ILE A 507 29.59 4.55 11.60
CA ILE A 507 28.39 4.88 10.86
C ILE A 507 27.31 5.33 11.82
N SER A 508 26.70 6.45 11.54
CA SER A 508 25.57 6.93 12.33
C SER A 508 24.42 7.31 11.43
N GLY A 509 23.22 7.15 11.94
CA GLY A 509 22.03 7.54 11.19
C GLY A 509 20.87 7.95 12.09
N THR A 510 20.07 8.85 11.57
CA THR A 510 18.82 9.30 12.20
C THR A 510 17.65 8.92 11.31
N SER A 511 16.59 8.34 11.87
CA SER A 511 15.36 8.04 11.13
C SER A 511 15.66 7.25 9.85
N THR A 512 15.35 7.78 8.67
CA THR A 512 15.70 7.18 7.38
C THR A 512 17.19 6.91 7.22
N GLY A 513 18.06 7.82 7.68
CA GLY A 513 19.51 7.59 7.71
C GLY A 513 19.90 6.42 8.60
N GLY A 514 19.16 6.17 9.68
CA GLY A 514 19.33 5.02 10.55
C GLY A 514 19.01 3.69 9.84
N ILE A 515 17.97 3.64 9.02
CA ILE A 515 17.64 2.46 8.21
C ILE A 515 18.78 2.15 7.24
N ILE A 516 19.32 3.18 6.57
CA ILE A 516 20.44 3.02 5.63
C ILE A 516 21.70 2.58 6.36
N ALA A 517 22.02 3.19 7.51
CA ALA A 517 23.18 2.86 8.33
C ALA A 517 23.19 1.39 8.77
N ILE A 518 22.07 0.89 9.27
CA ILE A 518 21.91 -0.53 9.65
C ILE A 518 21.95 -1.43 8.41
N GLY A 519 21.28 -1.06 7.31
CA GLY A 519 21.35 -1.84 6.08
C GLY A 519 22.77 -2.01 5.56
N LEU A 520 23.57 -0.94 5.59
CA LEU A 520 25.00 -0.98 5.23
C LEU A 520 25.81 -1.85 6.19
N ALA A 521 25.55 -1.77 7.49
CA ALA A 521 26.22 -2.59 8.49
C ALA A 521 25.83 -4.07 8.42
N GLU A 522 24.64 -4.40 7.91
CA GLU A 522 24.20 -5.75 7.58
C GLU A 522 24.72 -6.22 6.19
N GLU A 523 25.60 -5.43 5.57
CA GLU A 523 26.21 -5.70 4.26
C GLU A 523 25.20 -5.78 3.11
N MET A 524 24.08 -5.05 3.23
CA MET A 524 23.10 -4.97 2.15
C MET A 524 23.66 -4.10 1.01
N PRO A 525 23.60 -4.59 -0.25
CA PRO A 525 23.98 -3.76 -1.40
C PRO A 525 23.14 -2.48 -1.49
N LEU A 526 23.76 -1.35 -1.82
CA LEU A 526 23.07 -0.06 -1.95
C LEU A 526 21.86 -0.10 -2.90
N LEU A 527 21.97 -0.83 -4.01
CA LEU A 527 20.84 -1.05 -4.93
C LEU A 527 19.67 -1.79 -4.28
N SER A 528 19.95 -2.74 -3.36
CA SER A 528 18.90 -3.43 -2.61
C SER A 528 18.20 -2.51 -1.64
N ILE A 529 18.95 -1.60 -0.99
CA ILE A 529 18.41 -0.56 -0.12
C ILE A 529 17.56 0.43 -0.94
N GLN A 530 18.02 0.83 -2.14
CA GLN A 530 17.21 1.68 -3.05
C GLN A 530 15.87 1.04 -3.42
N LYS A 531 15.89 -0.24 -3.83
CA LYS A 531 14.68 -1.00 -4.13
C LYS A 531 13.76 -1.15 -2.92
N LEU A 532 14.32 -1.34 -1.73
CA LEU A 532 13.56 -1.37 -0.48
C LEU A 532 12.79 -0.06 -0.26
N TYR A 533 13.43 1.10 -0.46
CA TYR A 533 12.79 2.40 -0.31
C TYR A 533 11.67 2.66 -1.31
N LEU A 534 11.84 2.24 -2.57
CA LEU A 534 10.79 2.33 -3.59
C LEU A 534 9.55 1.51 -3.24
N ARG A 535 9.73 0.34 -2.59
CA ARG A 535 8.60 -0.47 -2.07
C ARG A 535 8.03 0.10 -0.78
N PHE A 536 8.89 0.65 0.08
CA PHE A 536 8.56 1.18 1.39
C PHE A 536 7.56 2.33 1.32
N LYS A 537 7.79 3.32 0.44
CA LYS A 537 6.94 4.50 0.30
C LYS A 537 5.47 4.17 0.01
N ASP A 538 5.24 3.13 -0.76
CA ASP A 538 3.90 2.73 -1.18
C ASP A 538 3.17 1.84 -0.14
N LYS A 539 3.93 1.19 0.77
CA LYS A 539 3.39 0.32 1.81
C LYS A 539 3.16 1.04 3.14
N VAL A 540 4.07 1.94 3.51
CA VAL A 540 4.07 2.58 4.83
C VAL A 540 3.13 3.76 4.91
N PHE A 541 3.10 4.59 3.87
CA PHE A 541 2.34 5.85 3.87
C PHE A 541 0.93 5.68 3.29
N ILE A 542 0.19 4.66 3.76
CA ILE A 542 -1.20 4.38 3.35
C ILE A 542 -2.16 4.89 4.43
N GLY A 543 -3.24 5.58 4.01
CA GLY A 543 -4.25 6.13 4.91
C GLY A 543 -3.91 7.53 5.39
N GLU A 544 -4.46 7.90 6.54
CA GLU A 544 -4.25 9.19 7.20
C GLU A 544 -3.17 9.10 8.28
N ARG A 545 -2.53 10.26 8.58
CA ARG A 545 -1.56 10.37 9.69
C ARG A 545 -2.30 10.35 11.05
N PRO A 546 -1.80 9.62 12.07
CA PRO A 546 -0.58 8.80 12.08
C PRO A 546 -0.73 7.47 11.34
N TYR A 547 0.31 7.07 10.59
CA TYR A 547 0.33 5.83 9.81
C TYR A 547 0.44 4.58 10.68
N ASN A 548 0.01 3.44 10.14
CA ASN A 548 0.04 2.18 10.87
C ASN A 548 1.49 1.72 11.17
N SER A 549 1.85 1.78 12.43
CA SER A 549 3.18 1.45 12.94
C SER A 549 3.55 -0.03 12.79
N GLU A 550 2.59 -0.94 12.77
CA GLU A 550 2.84 -2.39 12.63
C GLU A 550 3.31 -2.75 11.22
N VAL A 551 2.85 -2.02 10.19
CA VAL A 551 3.35 -2.20 8.81
C VAL A 551 4.84 -1.90 8.75
N LEU A 552 5.27 -0.80 9.35
CA LEU A 552 6.68 -0.39 9.40
C LEU A 552 7.52 -1.41 10.17
N LYS A 553 7.02 -1.89 11.32
CA LYS A 553 7.66 -2.93 12.13
C LYS A 553 7.80 -4.24 11.36
N LYS A 554 6.75 -4.69 10.66
CA LYS A 554 6.80 -5.89 9.81
C LYS A 554 7.89 -5.77 8.76
N ILE A 555 7.98 -4.63 8.06
CA ILE A 555 9.02 -4.39 7.06
C ILE A 555 10.43 -4.53 7.67
N PHE A 556 10.66 -4.01 8.88
CA PHE A 556 11.96 -4.15 9.53
C PHE A 556 12.25 -5.61 9.92
N ILE A 557 11.26 -6.34 10.43
CA ILE A 557 11.40 -7.77 10.75
C ILE A 557 11.66 -8.58 9.47
N ASP A 558 10.95 -8.31 8.39
CA ASP A 558 11.12 -9.02 7.12
C ASP A 558 12.53 -8.85 6.52
N ASN A 559 13.18 -7.69 6.74
CA ASN A 559 14.50 -7.39 6.17
C ASN A 559 15.67 -7.70 7.14
N PHE A 560 15.49 -7.55 8.45
CA PHE A 560 16.54 -7.71 9.45
C PHE A 560 16.31 -8.89 10.41
N GLY A 561 15.14 -9.52 10.35
CA GLY A 561 14.75 -10.58 11.30
C GLY A 561 14.58 -10.06 12.72
N ASN A 562 14.72 -10.99 13.68
CA ASN A 562 14.71 -10.67 15.11
C ASN A 562 16.12 -10.50 15.70
N LYS A 563 17.11 -10.25 14.85
CA LYS A 563 18.49 -9.98 15.29
C LYS A 563 18.55 -8.77 16.22
N THR A 564 19.45 -8.85 17.18
CA THR A 564 19.76 -7.76 18.10
C THR A 564 20.88 -6.87 17.56
N MET A 565 21.08 -5.70 18.17
CA MET A 565 22.19 -4.80 17.83
C MET A 565 23.58 -5.46 18.04
N ALA A 566 23.68 -6.46 18.92
CA ALA A 566 24.89 -7.25 19.12
C ALA A 566 25.21 -8.20 17.95
N GLU A 567 24.23 -8.57 17.16
CA GLU A 567 24.35 -9.57 16.08
C GLU A 567 24.53 -8.94 14.69
N ILE A 568 24.76 -7.62 14.63
CA ILE A 568 25.08 -6.93 13.37
C ILE A 568 26.35 -7.54 12.78
N LYS A 569 26.32 -7.91 11.51
CA LYS A 569 27.36 -8.67 10.81
C LYS A 569 28.70 -7.95 10.73
N SER A 570 28.67 -6.64 10.51
CA SER A 570 29.86 -5.85 10.28
C SER A 570 30.66 -5.60 11.56
N ASP A 571 31.99 -5.54 11.44
CA ASP A 571 32.93 -5.05 12.49
C ASP A 571 32.85 -3.54 12.73
N LYS A 572 32.09 -2.83 11.88
CA LYS A 572 31.91 -1.38 11.94
C LYS A 572 31.12 -0.98 13.19
N LYS A 573 31.45 0.17 13.74
CA LYS A 573 30.70 0.75 14.85
C LYS A 573 29.54 1.55 14.34
N VAL A 574 28.31 1.10 14.66
CA VAL A 574 27.08 1.68 14.15
C VAL A 574 26.17 2.10 15.30
N PHE A 575 25.53 3.25 15.15
CA PHE A 575 24.42 3.61 16.01
C PHE A 575 23.32 4.35 15.26
N VAL A 576 22.10 4.27 15.82
CA VAL A 576 20.96 5.08 15.41
C VAL A 576 20.47 5.94 16.55
N THR A 577 20.03 7.14 16.22
CA THR A 577 19.52 8.11 17.20
C THR A 577 18.04 7.90 17.50
N THR A 578 17.63 8.12 18.73
CA THR A 578 16.22 8.26 19.16
C THR A 578 16.12 9.24 20.32
N VAL A 579 14.94 9.71 20.62
CA VAL A 579 14.70 10.62 21.75
C VAL A 579 13.78 9.97 22.74
N GLN A 580 14.18 9.97 24.01
CA GLN A 580 13.29 9.64 25.11
C GLN A 580 12.39 10.84 25.43
N GLY A 581 11.13 10.79 24.97
CA GLY A 581 10.20 11.91 25.02
C GLY A 581 9.26 11.91 26.24
N ASN A 582 9.26 10.85 27.04
CA ASN A 582 8.43 10.75 28.25
C ASN A 582 9.07 11.35 29.51
N VAL A 583 10.18 12.04 29.36
CA VAL A 583 10.90 12.79 30.41
C VAL A 583 11.04 14.25 30.01
N CYS A 584 11.17 15.14 30.98
CA CYS A 584 11.36 16.56 30.74
C CYS A 584 12.56 17.08 31.59
N PRO A 585 13.63 17.58 30.96
CA PRO A 585 13.83 17.70 29.52
C PRO A 585 13.97 16.35 28.81
N SER A 586 13.60 16.29 27.53
CA SER A 586 13.78 15.09 26.71
C SER A 586 15.26 14.75 26.52
N GLU A 587 15.57 13.46 26.40
CA GLU A 587 16.95 12.96 26.32
C GLU A 587 17.24 12.28 24.99
N LEU A 588 18.38 12.61 24.37
CA LEU A 588 18.88 11.91 23.20
C LEU A 588 19.44 10.55 23.62
N CYS A 589 18.98 9.50 22.98
CA CYS A 589 19.46 8.14 23.18
C CYS A 589 20.10 7.61 21.91
N LEU A 590 21.17 6.82 22.05
CA LEU A 590 21.87 6.19 20.93
C LEU A 590 21.77 4.67 21.09
N PHE A 591 21.13 3.99 20.11
CA PHE A 591 21.16 2.53 20.02
C PHE A 591 22.40 2.10 19.22
N ARG A 592 23.39 1.59 19.92
CA ARG A 592 24.71 1.21 19.40
C ARG A 592 24.82 -0.29 19.18
N ASN A 593 25.76 -0.74 18.34
CA ASN A 593 26.19 -2.14 18.25
C ASN A 593 27.45 -2.46 19.03
N TYR A 594 27.95 -1.54 19.87
CA TYR A 594 29.20 -1.65 20.66
C TYR A 594 29.01 -1.05 22.04
N MET A 595 29.89 -1.48 22.95
CA MET A 595 30.03 -0.98 24.32
C MET A 595 31.37 -0.26 24.49
N LEU A 596 31.47 0.54 25.53
CA LEU A 596 32.77 1.15 25.89
C LEU A 596 33.77 0.08 26.35
N PRO A 597 34.98 0.07 25.80
CA PRO A 597 35.97 -0.94 26.13
C PRO A 597 36.41 -0.84 27.57
N GLY A 598 36.37 -1.98 28.30
CA GLY A 598 36.88 -2.10 29.65
C GLY A 598 36.02 -1.61 30.79
N PHE A 599 34.84 -1.19 30.49
CA PHE A 599 33.84 -0.87 31.50
C PHE A 599 32.87 -2.04 31.70
N SER A 600 32.41 -2.25 32.95
CA SER A 600 31.38 -3.22 33.24
C SER A 600 30.02 -2.81 32.60
N ASP A 601 29.12 -3.77 32.46
CA ASP A 601 27.79 -3.51 31.95
C ASP A 601 27.03 -2.45 32.78
N GLU A 602 27.28 -2.42 34.09
CA GLU A 602 26.65 -1.45 34.99
C GLU A 602 27.17 -0.03 34.72
N ILE A 603 28.48 0.16 34.52
CA ILE A 603 29.08 1.46 34.17
C ILE A 603 28.59 1.90 32.78
N ASN A 604 28.54 0.98 31.82
CA ASN A 604 28.00 1.27 30.49
C ASN A 604 26.55 1.70 30.58
N LYS A 605 25.72 1.00 31.35
CA LYS A 605 24.32 1.35 31.57
C LYS A 605 24.15 2.74 32.20
N ASN A 606 24.94 3.08 33.19
CA ASN A 606 24.93 4.39 33.85
C ASN A 606 25.34 5.55 32.91
N ARG A 607 26.05 5.24 31.83
CA ARG A 607 26.43 6.18 30.76
C ARG A 607 25.48 6.17 29.57
N GLY A 608 24.28 5.57 29.69
CA GLY A 608 23.28 5.53 28.65
C GLY A 608 23.50 4.50 27.54
N PHE A 609 24.35 3.48 27.79
CA PHE A 609 24.49 2.36 26.86
C PHE A 609 23.45 1.28 27.17
N PHE A 610 22.71 0.91 26.15
CA PHE A 610 21.75 -0.20 26.24
C PHE A 610 22.46 -1.55 26.17
N GLN A 611 21.87 -2.57 26.81
CA GLN A 611 22.35 -3.94 26.64
C GLN A 611 22.12 -4.40 25.19
N LEU A 612 23.20 -4.61 24.46
CA LEU A 612 23.15 -4.84 22.99
C LEU A 612 22.31 -6.06 22.60
N ASN A 613 22.38 -7.13 23.40
CA ASN A 613 21.64 -8.38 23.20
C ASN A 613 20.15 -8.28 23.57
N LYS A 614 19.68 -7.16 24.11
CA LYS A 614 18.27 -6.93 24.47
C LYS A 614 17.55 -5.96 23.54
N VAL A 615 18.27 -5.35 22.61
CA VAL A 615 17.67 -4.39 21.66
C VAL A 615 17.64 -5.02 20.28
N PRO A 616 16.46 -5.48 19.82
CA PRO A 616 16.30 -5.93 18.44
C PRO A 616 16.54 -4.78 17.46
N ILE A 617 17.13 -5.07 16.31
CA ILE A 617 17.38 -4.09 15.24
C ILE A 617 16.07 -3.41 14.83
N TRP A 618 15.00 -4.19 14.60
CA TRP A 618 13.69 -3.63 14.23
C TRP A 618 13.17 -2.63 15.27
N LYS A 619 13.44 -2.86 16.57
CA LYS A 619 13.00 -1.96 17.64
C LYS A 619 13.82 -0.67 17.65
N ALA A 620 15.14 -0.76 17.50
CA ALA A 620 16.02 0.40 17.39
C ALA A 620 15.61 1.29 16.20
N LEU A 621 15.34 0.69 15.04
CA LEU A 621 14.87 1.39 13.86
C LEU A 621 13.47 1.99 14.07
N ARG A 622 12.55 1.25 14.70
CA ARG A 622 11.21 1.74 14.99
C ARG A 622 11.23 2.96 15.93
N CYS A 623 12.11 2.95 16.93
CA CYS A 623 12.31 4.11 17.81
C CYS A 623 12.89 5.31 17.05
N SER A 624 13.90 5.07 16.20
CA SER A 624 14.55 6.12 15.41
C SER A 624 13.62 6.78 14.37
N THR A 625 12.61 6.04 13.89
CA THR A 625 11.67 6.48 12.83
C THR A 625 10.29 6.87 13.35
N ALA A 626 10.11 6.97 14.67
CA ALA A 626 8.83 7.37 15.29
C ALA A 626 8.60 8.88 15.20
N ALA A 627 8.54 9.43 14.00
CA ALA A 627 8.38 10.86 13.77
C ALA A 627 7.01 11.34 14.30
N PRO A 628 6.99 12.37 15.19
CA PRO A 628 5.76 12.92 15.71
C PRO A 628 4.80 13.33 14.59
N THR A 629 3.52 13.06 14.76
CA THR A 629 2.42 13.22 13.78
C THR A 629 2.39 12.20 12.63
N TYR A 630 3.48 11.53 12.33
CA TYR A 630 3.56 10.48 11.29
C TYR A 630 3.37 9.08 11.88
N PHE A 631 3.97 8.81 13.03
CA PHE A 631 3.90 7.51 13.69
C PHE A 631 3.74 7.66 15.20
N GLU A 632 3.18 6.64 15.84
CA GLU A 632 3.08 6.57 17.29
C GLU A 632 4.45 6.37 17.96
N ALA A 633 4.60 6.90 19.16
CA ALA A 633 5.76 6.67 19.99
C ALA A 633 5.92 5.18 20.36
N VAL A 634 7.14 4.68 20.38
CA VAL A 634 7.42 3.29 20.76
C VAL A 634 7.47 3.17 22.28
N ASP A 635 6.72 2.20 22.82
CA ASP A 635 6.55 1.96 24.27
C ASP A 635 6.09 3.22 25.04
N ASN A 636 5.33 4.13 24.40
CA ASN A 636 4.97 5.46 24.95
C ASN A 636 6.17 6.24 25.50
N LYS A 637 7.37 5.98 24.98
CA LYS A 637 8.62 6.49 25.50
C LYS A 637 9.52 7.09 24.44
N TYR A 638 9.71 6.42 23.30
CA TYR A 638 10.68 6.78 22.30
C TYR A 638 10.02 7.41 21.08
N ILE A 639 10.59 8.53 20.63
CA ILE A 639 10.21 9.24 19.42
C ILE A 639 11.44 9.39 18.49
N ASP A 640 11.21 9.86 17.26
CA ASP A 640 12.23 10.00 16.23
C ASP A 640 13.45 10.81 16.73
N GLY A 641 14.64 10.30 16.43
CA GLY A 641 15.90 10.98 16.74
C GLY A 641 16.06 12.35 16.10
N GLY A 642 15.35 12.59 14.98
CA GLY A 642 15.37 13.84 14.25
C GLY A 642 14.88 15.05 15.05
N VAL A 643 14.11 14.83 16.11
CA VAL A 643 13.67 15.90 17.02
C VAL A 643 14.84 16.59 17.72
N MET A 644 15.95 15.88 18.00
CA MET A 644 17.11 16.44 18.69
C MET A 644 18.42 16.36 17.88
N ALA A 645 18.55 15.36 17.03
CA ALA A 645 19.79 15.07 16.29
C ALA A 645 19.47 14.58 14.86
N ASN A 646 18.77 15.39 14.08
CA ASN A 646 18.43 15.04 12.69
C ASN A 646 19.67 14.86 11.82
N ASN A 647 20.73 15.66 12.10
CA ASN A 647 22.09 15.44 11.60
C ASN A 647 22.93 14.88 12.75
N PRO A 648 23.26 13.58 12.76
CA PRO A 648 23.95 12.96 13.89
C PRO A 648 25.48 13.18 13.92
N THR A 649 26.04 14.00 13.02
CA THR A 649 27.52 14.13 12.88
C THR A 649 28.20 14.57 14.16
N ILE A 650 27.67 15.58 14.85
CA ILE A 650 28.26 16.06 16.14
C ILE A 650 28.20 14.95 17.19
N ASN A 651 27.08 14.23 17.24
CA ASN A 651 26.87 13.13 18.18
C ASN A 651 27.85 11.99 17.90
N THR A 652 28.17 11.74 16.63
CA THR A 652 29.17 10.74 16.24
C THR A 652 30.57 11.14 16.70
N ILE A 653 30.95 12.40 16.48
CA ILE A 653 32.21 12.94 16.96
C ILE A 653 32.31 12.80 18.49
N ALA A 654 31.26 13.22 19.21
CA ALA A 654 31.21 13.14 20.68
C ALA A 654 31.30 11.68 21.17
N ASP A 655 30.63 10.75 20.49
CA ASP A 655 30.65 9.33 20.87
C ASP A 655 32.03 8.68 20.63
N ILE A 656 32.72 9.05 19.54
CA ILE A 656 34.10 8.64 19.28
C ILE A 656 35.04 9.18 20.38
N GLN A 657 34.87 10.43 20.82
CA GLN A 657 35.67 11.00 21.90
C GLN A 657 35.40 10.28 23.24
N LEU A 658 34.16 9.93 23.53
CA LEU A 658 33.81 9.11 24.70
C LEU A 658 34.45 7.72 24.61
N TYR A 659 34.46 7.09 23.45
CA TYR A 659 35.09 5.82 23.20
C TYR A 659 36.65 5.92 23.38
N ASN A 660 37.25 7.00 22.88
CA ASN A 660 38.66 7.31 23.04
C ASN A 660 39.07 7.50 24.52
N THR A 661 38.20 8.11 25.31
CA THR A 661 38.40 8.25 26.76
C THR A 661 38.46 6.86 27.41
N ALA A 662 37.64 5.92 26.98
CA ALA A 662 37.66 4.55 27.46
C ALA A 662 38.93 3.78 27.00
N LEU A 663 39.38 4.00 25.77
CA LEU A 663 40.65 3.43 25.29
C LEU A 663 41.86 3.96 26.08
N ASN A 664 41.91 5.27 26.31
CA ASN A 664 42.99 5.91 27.12
C ASN A 664 43.03 5.35 28.53
N ALA A 665 41.89 5.11 29.17
CA ALA A 665 41.81 4.49 30.49
C ALA A 665 42.39 3.06 30.52
N LYS A 666 42.51 2.41 29.35
CA LYS A 666 43.16 1.12 29.18
C LYS A 666 44.59 1.18 28.65
N ASN A 667 45.21 2.37 28.57
CA ASN A 667 46.48 2.59 27.91
C ASN A 667 46.53 2.13 26.44
N GLN A 668 45.37 2.14 25.76
CA GLN A 668 45.26 1.88 24.33
C GLN A 668 45.26 3.18 23.54
N LYS A 669 45.81 3.17 22.34
CA LYS A 669 45.84 4.38 21.49
C LYS A 669 44.42 4.79 21.08
N PRO A 670 44.06 6.08 21.24
CA PRO A 670 42.79 6.61 20.79
C PRO A 670 42.67 6.60 19.25
N HIS A 671 41.47 6.55 18.76
CA HIS A 671 41.16 6.70 17.32
C HIS A 671 41.28 8.17 16.90
N GLU A 672 42.01 8.41 15.81
CA GLU A 672 42.04 9.71 15.15
C GLU A 672 40.98 9.74 14.01
N ILE A 673 40.13 10.76 13.98
CA ILE A 673 39.19 10.92 12.90
C ILE A 673 39.91 11.43 11.66
N SER A 674 40.01 10.61 10.61
CA SER A 674 40.71 10.96 9.38
C SER A 674 39.84 11.71 8.42
N CYS A 675 38.58 11.36 8.33
CA CYS A 675 37.61 11.95 7.40
C CYS A 675 36.18 11.85 7.97
N ILE A 676 35.39 12.86 7.72
CA ILE A 676 33.98 12.89 8.06
C ILE A 676 33.16 13.14 6.76
N LEU A 677 32.36 12.16 6.43
CA LEU A 677 31.34 12.27 5.37
C LEU A 677 29.96 12.41 5.99
N SER A 678 29.33 13.56 5.83
CA SER A 678 27.98 13.87 6.29
C SER A 678 27.05 14.01 5.06
N ILE A 679 25.98 13.21 5.01
CA ILE A 679 25.06 13.19 3.88
C ILE A 679 23.66 13.55 4.35
N GLY A 680 23.10 14.59 3.73
CA GLY A 680 21.75 15.06 3.96
C GLY A 680 20.73 14.49 2.99
N THR A 681 19.47 14.67 3.33
CA THR A 681 18.31 14.27 2.53
C THR A 681 17.87 15.36 1.54
N GLY A 682 18.68 16.41 1.38
CA GLY A 682 18.39 17.55 0.53
C GLY A 682 17.60 18.66 1.24
N LYS A 683 17.62 19.84 0.64
CA LYS A 683 17.05 21.09 1.16
C LYS A 683 15.83 21.48 0.33
N ASN A 684 14.71 21.67 0.99
CA ASN A 684 13.55 22.29 0.35
C ASN A 684 13.79 23.80 0.12
N PRO A 685 13.13 24.41 -0.88
CA PRO A 685 13.20 25.84 -1.10
C PRO A 685 12.68 26.61 0.12
N LYS A 686 13.30 27.78 0.40
CA LYS A 686 12.86 28.64 1.51
C LYS A 686 11.46 29.18 1.25
N LYS A 687 10.58 29.04 2.24
CA LYS A 687 9.20 29.57 2.21
C LYS A 687 9.11 30.84 3.04
N THR A 688 8.32 31.81 2.58
CA THR A 688 7.92 32.97 3.37
C THR A 688 6.78 32.61 4.29
N VAL A 689 6.83 33.02 5.54
CA VAL A 689 5.77 32.81 6.54
C VAL A 689 5.03 34.11 6.77
N GLU A 690 3.74 34.14 6.48
CA GLU A 690 2.94 35.38 6.44
C GLU A 690 2.61 35.96 7.81
N SER A 691 2.55 35.17 8.89
CA SER A 691 2.27 35.71 10.23
C SER A 691 2.90 34.85 11.34
N LEU A 692 3.57 35.50 12.26
CA LEU A 692 4.22 34.93 13.43
C LEU A 692 3.57 35.36 14.76
N ASN A 693 2.67 36.34 14.72
CA ASN A 693 2.09 36.91 15.93
C ASN A 693 0.93 36.04 16.41
N VAL A 694 1.01 35.56 17.63
CA VAL A 694 -0.07 34.88 18.33
C VAL A 694 -0.68 35.85 19.32
N ASN A 695 -1.80 36.47 18.96
CA ASN A 695 -2.58 37.28 19.84
C ASN A 695 -3.75 36.47 20.44
N LEU A 696 -4.15 36.77 21.65
CA LEU A 696 -5.38 36.16 22.20
C LEU A 696 -6.59 36.64 21.37
N PRO A 697 -7.46 35.72 20.93
CA PRO A 697 -8.58 36.06 20.07
C PRO A 697 -9.59 36.93 20.80
N THR A 698 -9.97 38.05 20.18
CA THR A 698 -10.99 38.99 20.69
C THR A 698 -12.34 38.81 19.98
N GLY A 699 -12.38 38.06 18.87
CA GLY A 699 -13.57 37.74 18.07
C GLY A 699 -13.45 36.45 17.27
N ILE A 700 -14.52 36.02 16.61
CA ILE A 700 -14.58 34.74 15.84
C ILE A 700 -13.56 34.74 14.67
N THR A 701 -13.39 35.85 14.00
CA THR A 701 -12.38 36.02 12.92
C THR A 701 -10.96 35.92 13.44
N ASP A 702 -10.72 36.37 14.67
CA ASP A 702 -9.42 36.32 15.32
C ASP A 702 -9.04 34.88 15.77
N VAL A 703 -10.03 34.05 16.09
CA VAL A 703 -9.81 32.62 16.39
C VAL A 703 -9.15 31.91 15.21
N ILE A 704 -9.61 32.15 13.98
CA ILE A 704 -9.04 31.54 12.77
C ILE A 704 -7.63 32.02 12.51
N THR A 705 -7.37 33.34 12.68
CA THR A 705 -6.04 33.91 12.47
C THR A 705 -5.07 33.45 13.54
N THR A 706 -5.51 33.38 14.80
CA THR A 706 -4.71 32.87 15.92
C THR A 706 -4.40 31.37 15.72
N ALA A 707 -5.38 30.56 15.31
CA ALA A 707 -5.17 29.15 15.01
C ALA A 707 -4.15 28.96 13.86
N ARG A 708 -4.24 29.74 12.79
CA ARG A 708 -3.23 29.73 11.70
C ARG A 708 -1.84 30.12 12.21
N SER A 709 -1.74 31.14 13.02
CA SER A 709 -0.46 31.58 13.60
C SER A 709 0.15 30.52 14.52
N ILE A 710 -0.65 29.84 15.34
CA ILE A 710 -0.22 28.72 16.19
C ILE A 710 0.26 27.55 15.32
N ILE A 711 -0.46 27.23 14.24
CA ILE A 711 -0.05 26.17 13.30
C ILE A 711 1.27 26.56 12.61
N ASN A 712 1.41 27.80 12.16
CA ASN A 712 2.62 28.28 11.55
C ASN A 712 3.81 28.23 12.50
N LEU A 713 3.65 28.68 13.75
CA LEU A 713 4.68 28.57 14.78
C LEU A 713 5.05 27.11 15.07
N LYS A 714 4.06 26.23 15.22
CA LYS A 714 4.30 24.79 15.38
C LYS A 714 5.12 24.23 14.23
N ASN A 715 4.80 24.58 12.98
CA ASN A 715 5.53 24.13 11.81
C ASN A 715 6.97 24.68 11.79
N ILE A 716 7.17 25.97 12.10
CA ILE A 716 8.50 26.57 12.22
C ILE A 716 9.33 25.84 13.30
N PHE A 717 8.75 25.60 14.48
CA PHE A 717 9.43 24.86 15.54
C PHE A 717 9.79 23.45 15.11
N LEU A 718 8.88 22.74 14.47
CA LEU A 718 9.14 21.38 13.95
C LEU A 718 10.24 21.40 12.88
N GLU A 719 10.16 22.30 11.92
CA GLU A 719 11.19 22.46 10.89
C GLU A 719 12.55 22.83 11.49
N GLN A 720 12.59 23.71 12.48
CA GLN A 720 13.83 24.09 13.16
C GLN A 720 14.41 22.95 14.00
N LEU A 721 13.58 22.22 14.74
CA LEU A 721 13.99 21.07 15.54
C LEU A 721 14.50 19.92 14.68
N THR A 722 13.87 19.69 13.53
CA THR A 722 14.24 18.64 12.59
C THR A 722 15.26 19.09 11.54
N SER A 723 15.79 20.32 11.65
CA SER A 723 16.79 20.84 10.71
C SER A 723 18.07 20.02 10.73
N ALA A 724 18.49 19.52 9.58
CA ALA A 724 19.72 18.79 9.37
C ALA A 724 20.86 19.65 8.81
N ASP A 725 20.54 20.82 8.26
CA ASP A 725 21.44 21.77 7.62
C ASP A 725 21.56 23.06 8.43
N GLY A 726 22.41 23.97 7.98
CA GLY A 726 22.67 25.24 8.66
C GLY A 726 23.53 25.06 9.90
N GLU A 727 23.02 25.43 11.07
CA GLU A 727 23.80 25.43 12.31
C GLU A 727 24.36 24.07 12.74
N PRO A 728 23.63 22.94 12.63
CA PRO A 728 24.21 21.62 12.91
C PRO A 728 25.42 21.30 12.04
N VAL A 729 25.38 21.64 10.75
CA VAL A 729 26.50 21.45 9.82
C VAL A 729 27.67 22.36 10.15
N ASN A 730 27.42 23.66 10.46
CA ASN A 730 28.46 24.61 10.81
C ASN A 730 29.23 24.18 12.09
N ARG A 731 28.52 23.70 13.11
CA ARG A 731 29.11 23.17 14.32
C ARG A 731 29.96 21.92 14.03
N ALA A 732 29.42 20.97 13.25
CA ALA A 732 30.15 19.76 12.86
C ALA A 732 31.42 20.12 12.08
N ARG A 733 31.37 21.06 11.16
CA ARG A 733 32.52 21.55 10.39
C ARG A 733 33.56 22.21 11.30
N SER A 734 33.13 23.05 12.25
CA SER A 734 34.04 23.68 13.21
C SER A 734 34.76 22.65 14.08
N TRP A 735 34.09 21.61 14.57
CA TRP A 735 34.71 20.52 15.30
C TRP A 735 35.69 19.71 14.43
N ALA A 736 35.28 19.38 13.19
CA ALA A 736 36.16 18.71 12.24
C ALA A 736 37.44 19.50 11.97
N HIS A 737 37.29 20.81 11.80
CA HIS A 737 38.42 21.72 11.61
C HIS A 737 39.38 21.73 12.84
N THR A 738 38.82 21.79 14.05
CA THR A 738 39.61 21.71 15.30
C THR A 738 40.40 20.40 15.39
N MET A 739 39.83 19.30 14.92
CA MET A 739 40.45 17.99 14.86
C MET A 739 41.37 17.80 13.64
N LYS A 740 41.50 18.82 12.78
CA LYS A 740 42.25 18.77 11.51
C LYS A 740 41.72 17.66 10.57
N SER A 741 40.43 17.37 10.63
CA SER A 741 39.78 16.32 9.83
C SER A 741 39.02 16.92 8.65
N PRO A 742 39.25 16.48 7.40
CA PRO A 742 38.45 16.85 6.25
C PRO A 742 36.99 16.54 6.50
N PHE A 743 36.12 17.51 6.17
CA PHE A 743 34.69 17.43 6.36
C PHE A 743 33.98 17.62 5.02
N PHE A 744 33.30 16.59 4.56
CA PHE A 744 32.52 16.60 3.33
C PHE A 744 31.03 16.59 3.66
N ARG A 745 30.26 17.51 3.05
CA ARG A 745 28.80 17.59 3.22
C ARG A 745 28.11 17.56 1.87
N PHE A 746 27.29 16.55 1.61
CA PHE A 746 26.44 16.46 0.43
C PHE A 746 24.98 16.62 0.83
N SER A 747 24.31 17.64 0.28
CA SER A 747 22.90 17.94 0.53
C SER A 747 22.39 18.84 -0.61
N PRO A 748 21.80 18.26 -1.67
CA PRO A 748 21.31 19.02 -2.82
C PRO A 748 20.16 19.96 -2.41
N THR A 749 19.99 21.07 -3.13
CA THR A 749 18.85 21.97 -2.97
C THR A 749 17.83 21.67 -4.05
N PHE A 750 16.57 21.42 -3.65
CA PHE A 750 15.48 21.11 -4.58
C PHE A 750 14.77 22.38 -5.07
N THR A 751 14.19 22.25 -6.26
CA THR A 751 13.36 23.31 -6.85
C THR A 751 11.94 23.31 -6.30
N GLU A 752 11.46 22.15 -5.80
CA GLU A 752 10.13 21.96 -5.23
C GLU A 752 10.21 21.52 -3.77
N ASP A 753 9.13 21.78 -3.03
CA ASP A 753 8.99 21.30 -1.65
C ASP A 753 8.56 19.83 -1.66
N ILE A 754 9.37 18.98 -1.06
CA ILE A 754 9.14 17.53 -1.01
C ILE A 754 8.82 17.12 0.41
N GLU A 755 7.59 16.61 0.62
CA GLU A 755 7.17 16.08 1.91
C GLU A 755 7.89 14.77 2.27
N LEU A 756 7.98 14.47 3.59
CA LEU A 756 8.67 13.29 4.12
C LEU A 756 8.00 11.97 3.71
N ASP A 757 6.71 11.99 3.39
CA ASP A 757 5.87 10.85 3.01
C ASP A 757 5.38 10.93 1.55
N CYS A 758 6.09 11.68 0.71
CA CYS A 758 5.77 11.79 -0.71
C CYS A 758 5.75 10.42 -1.40
N LYS A 759 4.63 10.13 -2.12
CA LYS A 759 4.43 8.88 -2.88
C LYS A 759 4.44 9.09 -4.38
N ASP A 760 4.37 10.34 -4.84
CA ASP A 760 4.31 10.66 -6.27
C ASP A 760 5.60 10.25 -6.98
N ASP A 761 5.46 9.35 -7.94
CA ASP A 761 6.58 8.78 -8.67
C ASP A 761 7.34 9.82 -9.51
N ASN A 762 6.64 10.85 -10.04
CA ASN A 762 7.28 11.93 -10.81
C ASN A 762 8.09 12.84 -9.89
N VAL A 763 7.56 13.19 -8.73
CA VAL A 763 8.28 14.00 -7.73
C VAL A 763 9.53 13.25 -7.27
N ILE A 764 9.44 11.96 -7.02
CA ILE A 764 10.57 11.13 -6.61
C ILE A 764 11.64 11.07 -7.70
N VAL A 765 11.25 10.84 -8.95
CA VAL A 765 12.20 10.82 -10.09
C VAL A 765 12.86 12.19 -10.25
N ASN A 766 12.13 13.30 -10.12
CA ASN A 766 12.71 14.65 -10.19
C ASN A 766 13.69 14.90 -9.02
N MET A 767 13.36 14.46 -7.81
CA MET A 767 14.24 14.53 -6.64
C MET A 767 15.58 13.79 -6.89
N LEU A 768 15.51 12.56 -7.38
CA LEU A 768 16.71 11.79 -7.74
C LEU A 768 17.48 12.44 -8.89
N TRP A 769 16.76 12.97 -9.87
CA TRP A 769 17.36 13.69 -11.00
C TRP A 769 18.10 14.96 -10.57
N GLU A 770 17.53 15.78 -9.69
CA GLU A 770 18.20 16.97 -9.15
C GLU A 770 19.42 16.57 -8.31
N THR A 771 19.35 15.44 -7.60
CA THR A 771 20.50 14.88 -6.89
C THR A 771 21.64 14.51 -7.84
N GLU A 772 21.34 13.80 -8.93
CA GLU A 772 22.33 13.45 -9.95
C GLU A 772 22.94 14.70 -10.62
N LYS A 773 22.09 15.70 -10.90
CA LYS A 773 22.54 16.97 -11.46
C LYS A 773 23.48 17.69 -10.51
N TYR A 774 23.14 17.74 -9.21
CA TYR A 774 24.01 18.31 -8.18
C TYR A 774 25.37 17.61 -8.12
N LEU A 775 25.38 16.28 -8.06
CA LEU A 775 26.63 15.49 -7.96
C LEU A 775 27.55 15.64 -9.18
N ARG A 776 26.98 15.95 -10.37
CA ARG A 776 27.76 16.08 -11.61
C ARG A 776 28.16 17.51 -11.94
N LYS A 777 27.60 18.49 -11.19
CA LYS A 777 27.89 19.91 -11.33
C LYS A 777 28.44 20.49 -10.04
N ASP A 778 27.56 21.00 -9.18
CA ASP A 778 27.92 21.78 -7.99
C ASP A 778 28.73 20.98 -6.95
N GLY A 779 28.45 19.69 -6.80
CA GLY A 779 29.15 18.77 -5.88
C GLY A 779 30.27 17.97 -6.52
N ALA A 780 30.57 18.18 -7.81
CA ALA A 780 31.54 17.34 -8.54
C ALA A 780 32.95 17.42 -7.95
N CYS A 781 33.41 18.61 -7.59
CA CYS A 781 34.72 18.82 -6.96
C CYS A 781 34.80 18.12 -5.59
N ASP A 782 33.75 18.27 -4.75
CA ASP A 782 33.72 17.64 -3.44
C ASP A 782 33.77 16.10 -3.54
N VAL A 783 33.08 15.53 -4.56
CA VAL A 783 33.14 14.07 -4.81
C VAL A 783 34.53 13.63 -5.24
N LEU A 784 35.17 14.34 -6.17
CA LEU A 784 36.53 14.02 -6.63
C LEU A 784 37.53 14.05 -5.47
N MET A 785 37.44 15.06 -4.62
CA MET A 785 38.33 15.17 -3.46
C MET A 785 38.08 14.11 -2.42
N LEU A 786 36.81 13.79 -2.12
CA LEU A 786 36.47 12.71 -1.20
C LEU A 786 36.99 11.37 -1.74
N THR A 787 36.73 11.05 -3.02
CA THR A 787 37.15 9.76 -3.61
C THR A 787 38.68 9.66 -3.67
N GLY A 788 39.37 10.70 -4.08
CA GLY A 788 40.83 10.78 -4.05
C GLY A 788 41.39 10.61 -2.65
N PHE A 789 40.78 11.22 -1.64
CA PHE A 789 41.15 11.02 -0.23
C PHE A 789 40.98 9.56 0.21
N LEU A 790 39.79 8.96 -0.05
CA LEU A 790 39.49 7.58 0.37
C LEU A 790 40.35 6.55 -0.37
N GLU A 791 40.70 6.77 -1.62
CA GLU A 791 41.61 5.89 -2.38
C GLU A 791 43.04 5.89 -1.82
N ASN A 792 43.54 7.06 -1.44
CA ASN A 792 44.87 7.20 -0.84
C ASN A 792 44.96 6.55 0.56
N PHE A 793 43.81 6.32 1.21
CA PHE A 793 43.67 5.65 2.51
C PHE A 793 43.36 4.15 2.37
N LYS A 794 43.59 3.50 1.20
CA LYS A 794 43.48 2.03 1.09
C LYS A 794 44.36 1.35 2.15
N ARG A 795 43.72 0.63 3.03
CA ARG A 795 44.33 -0.16 4.10
C ARG A 795 44.85 -1.49 3.57
#